data_b21bcdf7b05000e8bd0aaf63221bc184
#
_entry.id   b21bcdf7b05000e8bd0aaf63221bc184
#
_cell.length_a   1.000
_cell.length_b   1.000
_cell.length_c   1.000
_cell.angle_alpha   90.00
_cell.angle_beta   90.00
_cell.angle_gamma   90.00
#
_symmetry.space_group_name_H-M   'P 1'
#
loop_
_entity.id
_entity.type
_entity.pdbx_description
1 polymer ?
#
loop_
_entity_poly.entity_id
_entity_poly.type
_entity_poly.pdbx_seq_one_letter_code
_entity_poly.pdbx_strand_id
1 'polypeptide(L)'
;MLFARFLLLFIFVLLTSGIGAFGQAQPDSIRVLTAVRANEPIKIDGKLTEQVWQRTGESRLIQRQPDEGAPASEKTELWIAYDEKALYVGVKLYDRHPDSIVGRLARRDEGSESDDFTIGIDAARDKRNCLYFSVNSSGAIGDGTLSNDVDSDGSWDGVWQVGVSTERWGWCAEFRIPFSQLRFPERDRYAWGFEVQRRIQRRNEESFLSFYPRTDRVRVSRFPLLVGIEGIKPPARIELLPFVTATGKFIQAPEVASFNRGRTDPFETRRNFPANLGLDAKVGLSGDVTLDLSLNPDFAQVEVDPAVVNLTAYETYFQEKRPFFIEGANILRFGRGGAASLQDFDWSDPKFFYSRRIGRAPRGSVAHDGFLNVPDRTTILGAAKVSGKFSDSWSFAALSAATDREYGEVDSAGVRFKDEIEPLSFYGLVRTLKEFNESRQAIGILGTVVERNIRDNRMAELLNNRAASIGIDGWSFLDQQKVWVLTGWAGASQVSGSAGRITSLQRSSAHYFQRPDVSYLRVDTTSTSMAGWASRIWLDKVSGNWIFNAAIGAINPSFETNDVGFLTRADYINGHIYFGYEWYEPEGWFRTKAVTGAIVRDYDFGGNAIGETYQIFLSSQFMNYWSASLAFAYNGETYDDQRTRGGPLMRSLSSQSAYFNVGSDSRENIYGSLNLSGGKGESGGWLSTAGLYLNWKASRTLNASINLDFSRVHNAYQYVSEMKDPLATSTYGARYIFGMLDQKQISTTLRLNWTFTPTMSFQLFVQPLLSTGAYSSLMELARPGTFTFNKYGEHASTMTFSDGHYTIDPDGSAGRAPRFDIWNPDFNFKSVRANAVFRWEYLPGSTLYFVWTNEKVNYESRGDFSFGRDFDNLLRATPDNVYSLKLTYWFNP
;
A
#
# COMPACT_ATOMS: atom_id res chain seq x y z
N MET A 1 -12.28 25.54 25.11
CA MET A 1 -12.05 26.99 25.12
C MET A 1 -10.77 27.40 24.40
N LEU A 2 -9.65 26.71 24.53
CA LEU A 2 -8.41 27.00 23.77
C LEU A 2 -8.59 26.88 22.25
N PHE A 3 -9.27 25.81 21.81
CA PHE A 3 -9.53 25.54 20.37
C PHE A 3 -10.33 26.68 19.71
N ALA A 4 -11.37 27.19 20.40
CA ALA A 4 -12.16 28.31 19.88
C ALA A 4 -11.33 29.61 19.82
N ARG A 5 -10.41 29.82 20.75
CA ARG A 5 -9.49 30.98 20.75
C ARG A 5 -8.43 30.89 19.64
N PHE A 6 -7.90 29.69 19.37
CA PHE A 6 -6.98 29.45 18.26
C PHE A 6 -7.66 29.60 16.92
N LEU A 7 -8.89 29.08 16.77
CA LEU A 7 -9.69 29.23 15.56
C LEU A 7 -10.03 30.70 15.27
N LEU A 8 -10.37 31.48 16.29
CA LEU A 8 -10.61 32.91 16.17
C LEU A 8 -9.34 33.71 15.84
N LEU A 9 -8.21 33.35 16.43
CA LEU A 9 -6.91 33.97 16.09
C LEU A 9 -6.48 33.64 14.66
N PHE A 10 -6.74 32.40 14.22
CA PHE A 10 -6.44 31.92 12.86
C PHE A 10 -7.33 32.61 11.81
N ILE A 11 -8.62 32.75 12.08
CA ILE A 11 -9.55 33.52 11.22
C ILE A 11 -9.14 34.98 11.18
N PHE A 12 -8.69 35.58 12.28
CA PHE A 12 -8.20 36.93 12.34
C PHE A 12 -6.93 37.14 11.51
N VAL A 13 -5.98 36.19 11.55
CA VAL A 13 -4.77 36.21 10.72
C VAL A 13 -5.10 36.07 9.24
N LEU A 14 -6.06 35.21 8.88
CA LEU A 14 -6.54 35.06 7.50
C LEU A 14 -7.22 36.31 6.96
N LEU A 15 -7.94 37.05 7.81
CA LEU A 15 -8.65 38.30 7.42
C LEU A 15 -7.73 39.52 7.36
N THR A 16 -6.58 39.48 8.05
CA THR A 16 -5.62 40.59 8.08
C THR A 16 -4.43 40.43 7.13
N SER A 17 -4.18 39.22 6.59
CA SER A 17 -3.20 39.07 5.52
C SER A 17 -3.76 39.64 4.23
N GLY A 18 -3.39 40.90 3.98
CA GLY A 18 -3.78 41.65 2.82
C GLY A 18 -3.60 40.86 1.52
N ILE A 19 -4.60 40.99 0.66
CA ILE A 19 -4.59 40.53 -0.73
C ILE A 19 -3.44 41.29 -1.43
N GLY A 20 -2.25 40.67 -1.40
CA GLY A 20 -1.18 41.05 -2.28
C GLY A 20 -1.65 40.79 -3.71
N ALA A 21 -1.62 41.82 -4.55
CA ALA A 21 -1.97 41.71 -5.95
C ALA A 21 -1.12 40.61 -6.60
N PHE A 22 -1.73 39.47 -6.83
CA PHE A 22 -1.15 38.42 -7.64
C PHE A 22 -1.02 38.97 -9.06
N GLY A 23 0.21 39.04 -9.55
CA GLY A 23 0.47 39.28 -10.95
C GLY A 23 -0.28 38.21 -11.76
N GLN A 24 -1.15 38.63 -12.66
CA GLN A 24 -1.81 37.76 -13.61
C GLN A 24 -0.72 37.09 -14.45
N ALA A 25 -0.45 35.83 -14.21
CA ALA A 25 0.24 35.00 -15.20
C ALA A 25 -0.68 35.05 -16.44
N GLN A 26 -0.17 35.60 -17.55
CA GLN A 26 -0.86 35.49 -18.84
C GLN A 26 -1.12 33.99 -19.12
N PRO A 27 -2.32 33.64 -19.62
CA PRO A 27 -2.56 32.26 -20.06
C PRO A 27 -1.56 31.93 -21.17
N ASP A 28 -0.60 31.07 -20.87
CA ASP A 28 0.30 30.54 -21.89
C ASP A 28 -0.55 29.95 -23.02
N SER A 29 -0.29 30.38 -24.24
CA SER A 29 -0.90 29.78 -25.42
C SER A 29 -0.59 28.27 -25.41
N ILE A 30 -1.61 27.42 -25.38
CA ILE A 30 -1.44 25.98 -25.40
C ILE A 30 -0.54 25.62 -26.58
N ARG A 31 0.61 25.05 -26.27
CA ARG A 31 1.57 24.60 -27.29
C ARG A 31 0.93 23.49 -28.10
N VAL A 32 1.09 23.57 -29.44
CA VAL A 32 0.53 22.59 -30.37
C VAL A 32 1.68 21.88 -31.08
N LEU A 33 1.65 20.56 -31.04
CA LEU A 33 2.56 19.66 -31.74
C LEU A 33 1.81 18.99 -32.88
N THR A 34 2.52 18.61 -33.94
CA THR A 34 1.92 17.97 -35.11
C THR A 34 2.57 16.61 -35.39
N ALA A 35 1.75 15.54 -35.36
CA ALA A 35 2.15 14.24 -35.85
C ALA A 35 2.07 14.19 -37.40
N VAL A 36 2.97 13.46 -38.01
CA VAL A 36 3.05 13.30 -39.48
C VAL A 36 2.86 11.83 -39.82
N ARG A 37 2.09 11.54 -40.87
CA ARG A 37 1.91 10.16 -41.35
C ARG A 37 3.19 9.65 -41.96
N ALA A 38 3.66 8.48 -41.49
CA ALA A 38 4.80 7.79 -42.09
C ALA A 38 4.40 7.15 -43.45
N ASN A 39 5.22 7.35 -44.47
CA ASN A 39 4.98 6.78 -45.78
C ASN A 39 5.86 5.53 -46.07
N GLU A 40 6.74 5.20 -45.15
CA GLU A 40 7.62 4.04 -45.20
C GLU A 40 7.63 3.33 -43.82
N PRO A 41 7.92 2.03 -43.80
CA PRO A 41 8.08 1.32 -42.54
C PRO A 41 9.23 1.89 -41.71
N ILE A 42 8.97 2.16 -40.41
CA ILE A 42 9.96 2.64 -39.46
C ILE A 42 10.57 1.42 -38.76
N LYS A 43 11.89 1.35 -38.76
CA LYS A 43 12.64 0.29 -38.08
C LYS A 43 13.07 0.77 -36.69
N ILE A 44 12.62 0.10 -35.67
CA ILE A 44 12.91 0.46 -34.28
C ILE A 44 14.32 -0.05 -33.91
N ASP A 45 15.34 0.67 -34.29
CA ASP A 45 16.74 0.33 -33.97
C ASP A 45 17.50 1.47 -33.26
N GLY A 46 16.79 2.56 -32.91
CA GLY A 46 17.34 3.73 -32.25
C GLY A 46 18.17 4.64 -33.19
N LYS A 47 18.11 4.43 -34.51
CA LYS A 47 18.80 5.24 -35.49
C LYS A 47 17.78 5.97 -36.36
N LEU A 48 17.61 7.24 -36.15
CA LEU A 48 16.62 8.07 -36.83
C LEU A 48 17.06 8.33 -38.28
N THR A 49 17.05 7.29 -39.12
CA THR A 49 17.52 7.31 -40.50
C THR A 49 16.42 7.48 -41.53
N GLU A 50 15.19 7.14 -41.20
CA GLU A 50 14.01 7.22 -42.04
C GLU A 50 13.67 8.65 -42.44
N GLN A 51 13.09 8.82 -43.63
CA GLN A 51 12.78 10.13 -44.20
C GLN A 51 11.86 10.96 -43.28
N VAL A 52 10.96 10.33 -42.56
CA VAL A 52 10.05 11.00 -41.62
C VAL A 52 10.78 11.77 -40.52
N TRP A 53 11.98 11.37 -40.14
CA TRP A 53 12.83 12.01 -39.14
C TRP A 53 13.74 13.13 -39.70
N GLN A 54 13.83 13.29 -41.02
CA GLN A 54 14.76 14.28 -41.67
C GLN A 54 14.17 15.70 -41.73
N ARG A 55 13.06 15.97 -41.11
CA ARG A 55 12.44 17.28 -40.98
C ARG A 55 12.93 18.02 -39.73
N THR A 56 12.56 19.30 -39.59
CA THR A 56 12.86 20.06 -38.36
C THR A 56 12.08 19.48 -37.19
N GLY A 57 12.78 19.05 -36.16
CA GLY A 57 12.18 18.55 -34.91
C GLY A 57 11.78 19.68 -33.96
N GLU A 58 10.87 19.35 -33.03
CA GLU A 58 10.57 20.23 -31.93
C GLU A 58 11.70 20.20 -30.90
N SER A 59 12.14 21.34 -30.36
CA SER A 59 13.38 21.39 -29.55
C SER A 59 13.30 22.22 -28.29
N ARG A 60 12.15 22.75 -27.90
CA ARG A 60 12.04 23.59 -26.71
C ARG A 60 11.59 22.79 -25.51
N LEU A 61 12.49 22.51 -24.58
CA LEU A 61 12.17 22.02 -23.24
C LEU A 61 12.52 23.09 -22.20
N ILE A 62 11.73 23.13 -21.12
CA ILE A 62 11.85 24.08 -20.01
C ILE A 62 12.11 23.28 -18.74
N GLN A 63 13.09 23.69 -17.95
CA GLN A 63 13.44 23.08 -16.69
C GLN A 63 12.35 23.32 -15.65
N ARG A 64 11.98 22.27 -14.96
CA ARG A 64 11.31 22.34 -13.66
C ARG A 64 12.34 22.25 -12.53
N GLN A 65 13.43 21.56 -12.75
CA GLN A 65 14.56 21.39 -11.82
C GLN A 65 15.86 21.32 -12.63
N PRO A 66 17.03 21.76 -12.11
CA PRO A 66 17.20 22.50 -10.85
C PRO A 66 16.81 23.97 -10.98
N ASP A 67 16.83 24.56 -12.17
CA ASP A 67 16.63 25.98 -12.41
C ASP A 67 15.24 26.21 -13.02
N GLU A 68 14.26 26.44 -12.17
CA GLU A 68 12.86 26.54 -12.55
C GLU A 68 12.63 27.62 -13.62
N GLY A 69 11.94 27.24 -14.72
CA GLY A 69 11.64 28.13 -15.83
C GLY A 69 12.80 28.40 -16.78
N ALA A 70 14.01 27.93 -16.50
CA ALA A 70 15.14 28.03 -17.42
C ALA A 70 14.99 27.13 -18.64
N PRO A 71 15.59 27.44 -19.79
CA PRO A 71 15.72 26.50 -20.89
C PRO A 71 16.47 25.24 -20.46
N ALA A 72 16.14 24.07 -21.06
CA ALA A 72 16.90 22.86 -20.84
C ALA A 72 18.39 23.08 -21.12
N SER A 73 19.27 22.53 -20.27
CA SER A 73 20.72 22.74 -20.37
C SER A 73 21.35 22.08 -21.58
N GLU A 74 20.74 21.03 -22.09
CA GLU A 74 21.16 20.29 -23.28
C GLU A 74 20.02 20.23 -24.30
N LYS A 75 20.35 20.32 -25.57
CA LYS A 75 19.38 20.32 -26.67
C LYS A 75 18.67 18.96 -26.77
N THR A 76 17.39 18.99 -27.07
CA THR A 76 16.54 17.85 -27.41
C THR A 76 15.88 18.12 -28.75
N GLU A 77 15.85 17.16 -29.66
CA GLU A 77 15.04 17.23 -30.89
C GLU A 77 14.06 16.06 -30.91
N LEU A 78 12.79 16.37 -31.11
CA LEU A 78 11.67 15.45 -31.04
C LEU A 78 10.88 15.44 -32.33
N TRP A 79 10.53 14.27 -32.83
CA TRP A 79 9.65 14.04 -33.97
C TRP A 79 8.54 13.08 -33.59
N ILE A 80 7.35 13.33 -34.10
CA ILE A 80 6.17 12.49 -33.87
C ILE A 80 5.63 12.07 -35.23
N ALA A 81 5.48 10.78 -35.44
CA ALA A 81 4.95 10.19 -36.65
C ALA A 81 3.89 9.12 -36.28
N TYR A 82 3.08 8.71 -37.25
CA TYR A 82 2.11 7.64 -37.08
C TYR A 82 1.86 6.89 -38.38
N ASP A 83 1.44 5.65 -38.30
CA ASP A 83 0.87 4.87 -39.38
C ASP A 83 -0.54 4.39 -39.04
N GLU A 84 -1.03 3.34 -39.65
CA GLU A 84 -2.36 2.76 -39.32
C GLU A 84 -2.41 1.95 -38.02
N LYS A 85 -1.23 1.59 -37.46
CA LYS A 85 -1.11 0.63 -36.35
C LYS A 85 -0.48 1.22 -35.10
N ALA A 86 0.35 2.26 -35.22
CA ALA A 86 1.14 2.76 -34.13
C ALA A 86 1.44 4.26 -34.22
N LEU A 87 1.68 4.85 -33.06
CA LEU A 87 2.35 6.13 -32.90
C LEU A 87 3.86 5.86 -32.78
N TYR A 88 4.65 6.67 -33.45
CA TYR A 88 6.10 6.64 -33.41
C TYR A 88 6.65 7.95 -32.88
N VAL A 89 7.64 7.86 -32.02
CA VAL A 89 8.33 9.03 -31.48
C VAL A 89 9.82 8.82 -31.62
N GLY A 90 10.47 9.70 -32.40
CA GLY A 90 11.92 9.75 -32.53
C GLY A 90 12.49 10.91 -31.73
N VAL A 91 13.54 10.69 -30.96
CA VAL A 91 14.17 11.74 -30.17
C VAL A 91 15.69 11.67 -30.22
N LYS A 92 16.33 12.84 -30.42
CA LYS A 92 17.76 13.06 -30.26
C LYS A 92 18.01 13.86 -28.98
N LEU A 93 18.78 13.27 -28.12
CA LEU A 93 19.09 13.81 -26.81
C LEU A 93 20.58 14.18 -26.78
N TYR A 94 20.86 15.42 -27.17
CA TYR A 94 22.22 15.91 -27.21
C TYR A 94 22.82 16.05 -25.82
N ASP A 95 24.11 15.83 -25.71
CA ASP A 95 24.87 16.05 -24.51
C ASP A 95 26.29 16.50 -24.86
N ARG A 96 26.74 17.61 -24.28
CA ARG A 96 28.07 18.14 -24.48
C ARG A 96 29.17 17.27 -23.87
N HIS A 97 28.79 16.36 -22.97
CA HIS A 97 29.67 15.39 -22.31
C HIS A 97 29.09 13.96 -22.41
N PRO A 98 29.08 13.35 -23.62
CA PRO A 98 28.43 12.06 -23.86
C PRO A 98 28.98 10.93 -22.98
N ASP A 99 30.27 11.00 -22.62
CA ASP A 99 30.89 10.02 -21.72
C ASP A 99 30.37 10.09 -20.28
N SER A 100 29.65 11.16 -19.94
CA SER A 100 29.05 11.39 -18.63
C SER A 100 27.56 11.03 -18.57
N ILE A 101 26.99 10.50 -19.66
CA ILE A 101 25.62 9.98 -19.70
C ILE A 101 25.53 8.80 -18.76
N VAL A 102 24.58 8.87 -17.84
CA VAL A 102 24.33 7.80 -16.86
C VAL A 102 23.31 6.83 -17.42
N GLY A 103 23.76 5.63 -17.76
CA GLY A 103 22.88 4.55 -18.21
C GLY A 103 23.03 3.31 -17.34
N ARG A 104 21.95 2.87 -16.73
CA ARG A 104 21.89 1.66 -15.90
C ARG A 104 20.83 0.74 -16.42
N LEU A 105 21.14 -0.54 -16.54
CA LEU A 105 20.15 -1.55 -16.82
C LEU A 105 19.32 -1.79 -15.56
N ALA A 106 18.02 -1.77 -15.73
CA ALA A 106 17.05 -2.11 -14.70
C ALA A 106 15.99 -3.04 -15.32
N ARG A 107 15.31 -3.77 -14.48
CA ARG A 107 14.09 -4.47 -14.88
C ARG A 107 13.05 -3.42 -15.29
N ARG A 108 12.15 -3.78 -16.21
CA ARG A 108 10.97 -2.97 -16.56
C ARG A 108 10.28 -2.47 -15.29
N ASP A 109 9.91 -1.19 -15.30
CA ASP A 109 9.23 -0.45 -14.24
C ASP A 109 9.99 -0.30 -12.90
N GLU A 110 11.18 -0.90 -12.81
CA GLU A 110 12.11 -0.56 -11.74
C GLU A 110 12.85 0.72 -12.11
N GLY A 111 12.55 1.81 -11.42
CA GLY A 111 13.23 3.08 -11.61
C GLY A 111 14.75 2.92 -11.52
N SER A 112 15.47 3.45 -12.50
CA SER A 112 16.92 3.52 -12.47
C SER A 112 17.36 4.98 -12.36
N GLU A 113 18.37 5.23 -11.53
CA GLU A 113 19.03 6.55 -11.46
C GLU A 113 19.88 6.75 -12.73
N SER A 114 19.22 7.09 -13.83
CA SER A 114 19.77 7.19 -15.19
C SER A 114 19.27 8.41 -15.90
N ASP A 115 19.96 8.78 -16.98
CA ASP A 115 19.41 9.69 -17.98
C ASP A 115 18.26 8.99 -18.68
N ASP A 116 17.07 9.57 -18.64
CA ASP A 116 15.85 8.97 -19.20
C ASP A 116 15.04 9.97 -20.04
N PHE A 117 14.15 9.41 -20.85
CA PHE A 117 13.18 10.14 -21.63
C PHE A 117 11.81 9.46 -21.50
N THR A 118 10.82 10.23 -21.08
CA THR A 118 9.45 9.76 -20.85
C THR A 118 8.48 10.50 -21.74
N ILE A 119 7.52 9.77 -22.31
CA ILE A 119 6.41 10.30 -23.10
C ILE A 119 5.13 10.08 -22.30
N GLY A 120 4.31 11.13 -22.15
CA GLY A 120 2.97 11.04 -21.60
C GLY A 120 1.93 11.28 -22.69
N ILE A 121 0.90 10.42 -22.77
CA ILE A 121 -0.16 10.49 -23.79
C ILE A 121 -1.52 10.44 -23.10
N ASP A 122 -2.28 11.54 -23.18
CA ASP A 122 -3.71 11.60 -22.84
C ASP A 122 -4.53 11.48 -24.14
N ALA A 123 -4.73 10.24 -24.59
CA ALA A 123 -5.47 9.95 -25.81
C ALA A 123 -6.99 10.18 -25.69
N ALA A 124 -7.53 10.12 -24.47
CA ALA A 124 -8.91 10.43 -24.19
C ALA A 124 -9.18 11.94 -24.07
N ARG A 125 -8.12 12.74 -23.89
CA ARG A 125 -8.16 14.18 -23.65
C ARG A 125 -9.00 14.59 -22.45
N ASP A 126 -8.90 13.84 -21.39
CA ASP A 126 -9.61 14.11 -20.13
C ASP A 126 -8.85 15.07 -19.19
N LYS A 127 -7.59 15.39 -19.53
CA LYS A 127 -6.71 16.29 -18.76
C LYS A 127 -6.44 15.83 -17.32
N ARG A 128 -6.56 14.55 -17.06
CA ARG A 128 -6.38 13.94 -15.73
C ARG A 128 -5.65 12.62 -15.76
N ASN A 129 -5.82 11.86 -16.85
CA ASN A 129 -5.24 10.54 -16.97
C ASN A 129 -4.38 10.47 -18.23
N CYS A 130 -3.23 9.87 -18.12
CA CYS A 130 -2.42 9.55 -19.28
C CYS A 130 -1.72 8.21 -19.12
N LEU A 131 -1.31 7.64 -20.23
CA LEU A 131 -0.32 6.58 -20.26
C LEU A 131 1.05 7.21 -20.42
N TYR A 132 2.06 6.71 -19.70
CA TYR A 132 3.43 7.12 -19.91
C TYR A 132 4.30 5.95 -20.37
N PHE A 133 5.31 6.26 -21.19
CA PHE A 133 6.29 5.34 -21.74
C PHE A 133 7.67 5.94 -21.54
N SER A 134 8.53 5.24 -20.87
CA SER A 134 9.86 5.72 -20.47
C SER A 134 10.95 4.78 -20.98
N VAL A 135 12.07 5.35 -21.37
CA VAL A 135 13.30 4.59 -21.65
C VAL A 135 14.50 5.36 -21.13
N ASN A 136 15.46 4.65 -20.60
CA ASN A 136 16.74 5.25 -20.24
C ASN A 136 17.80 5.03 -21.33
N SER A 137 18.94 5.69 -21.20
CA SER A 137 20.04 5.64 -22.20
C SER A 137 20.68 4.24 -22.37
N SER A 138 20.34 3.26 -21.53
CA SER A 138 20.75 1.84 -21.66
C SER A 138 19.65 0.94 -22.21
N GLY A 139 18.47 1.48 -22.56
CA GLY A 139 17.35 0.72 -23.11
C GLY A 139 16.47 0.03 -22.05
N ALA A 140 16.65 0.32 -20.78
CA ALA A 140 15.70 -0.12 -19.76
C ALA A 140 14.40 0.67 -19.90
N ILE A 141 13.27 -0.04 -20.00
CA ILE A 141 11.94 0.53 -20.23
C ILE A 141 11.13 0.60 -18.95
N GLY A 142 10.22 1.57 -18.91
CA GLY A 142 9.17 1.67 -17.90
C GLY A 142 7.91 2.23 -18.52
N ASP A 143 6.77 1.85 -17.98
CA ASP A 143 5.48 2.38 -18.39
C ASP A 143 4.49 2.38 -17.22
N GLY A 144 3.33 2.95 -17.46
CA GLY A 144 2.31 3.04 -16.43
C GLY A 144 1.26 4.09 -16.76
N THR A 145 0.53 4.47 -15.73
CA THR A 145 -0.53 5.47 -15.82
C THR A 145 -0.28 6.65 -14.89
N LEU A 146 -0.63 7.85 -15.30
CA LEU A 146 -0.93 8.95 -14.38
C LEU A 146 -2.42 9.06 -14.26
N SER A 147 -2.91 9.21 -13.05
CA SER A 147 -4.33 9.40 -12.72
C SER A 147 -4.49 10.58 -11.77
N ASN A 148 -5.73 11.10 -11.67
CA ASN A 148 -6.03 12.25 -10.80
C ASN A 148 -5.08 13.45 -11.02
N ASP A 149 -4.62 13.63 -12.26
CA ASP A 149 -3.70 14.68 -12.73
C ASP A 149 -2.22 14.46 -12.34
N VAL A 150 -1.92 13.73 -11.25
CA VAL A 150 -0.56 13.61 -10.69
C VAL A 150 -0.17 12.22 -10.19
N ASP A 151 -1.13 11.39 -9.85
CA ASP A 151 -0.89 10.09 -9.23
C ASP A 151 -0.30 9.09 -10.22
N SER A 152 0.95 8.71 -10.02
CA SER A 152 1.65 7.72 -10.87
C SER A 152 1.40 6.30 -10.38
N ASP A 153 1.15 5.39 -11.32
CA ASP A 153 0.98 3.97 -11.10
C ASP A 153 1.74 3.20 -12.19
N GLY A 154 2.85 2.57 -11.83
CA GLY A 154 3.71 1.76 -12.71
C GLY A 154 3.29 0.30 -12.80
N SER A 155 2.09 -0.06 -12.36
CA SER A 155 1.62 -1.45 -12.40
C SER A 155 1.00 -1.87 -13.75
N TRP A 156 0.77 -0.90 -14.65
CA TRP A 156 0.27 -1.18 -15.99
C TRP A 156 1.43 -1.51 -16.92
N ASP A 157 1.41 -2.69 -17.50
CA ASP A 157 2.38 -3.19 -18.47
C ASP A 157 1.81 -3.16 -19.89
N GLY A 158 2.30 -2.27 -20.75
CA GLY A 158 1.95 -2.21 -22.18
C GLY A 158 2.89 -3.05 -23.06
N VAL A 159 2.42 -3.49 -24.21
CA VAL A 159 3.27 -4.16 -25.22
C VAL A 159 3.68 -3.16 -26.30
N TRP A 160 4.85 -2.60 -26.16
CA TRP A 160 5.42 -1.58 -27.05
C TRP A 160 6.92 -1.82 -27.28
N GLN A 161 7.53 -1.08 -28.18
CA GLN A 161 8.91 -1.27 -28.57
C GLN A 161 9.69 0.04 -28.52
N VAL A 162 10.96 -0.04 -28.17
CA VAL A 162 11.88 1.08 -28.24
C VAL A 162 13.27 0.59 -28.66
N GLY A 163 13.91 1.33 -29.52
CA GLY A 163 15.33 1.20 -29.90
C GLY A 163 16.12 2.37 -29.30
N VAL A 164 17.32 2.10 -28.78
CA VAL A 164 18.20 3.12 -28.20
C VAL A 164 19.58 2.98 -28.83
N SER A 165 20.20 4.10 -29.18
CA SER A 165 21.61 4.15 -29.60
C SER A 165 22.36 5.27 -28.89
N THR A 166 23.63 5.03 -28.62
CA THR A 166 24.55 6.04 -28.05
C THR A 166 25.46 6.53 -29.14
N GLU A 167 25.56 7.85 -29.29
CA GLU A 167 26.29 8.54 -30.33
C GLU A 167 27.35 9.48 -29.74
N ARG A 168 28.29 9.95 -30.54
CA ARG A 168 29.33 10.90 -30.06
C ARG A 168 28.79 12.24 -29.61
N TRP A 169 27.55 12.57 -29.92
CA TRP A 169 26.90 13.83 -29.57
C TRP A 169 25.80 13.66 -28.47
N GLY A 170 25.54 12.44 -27.99
CA GLY A 170 24.49 12.14 -27.06
C GLY A 170 23.89 10.74 -27.24
N TRP A 171 22.58 10.63 -27.20
CA TRP A 171 21.89 9.37 -27.45
C TRP A 171 20.56 9.60 -28.16
N CYS A 172 20.05 8.55 -28.81
CA CYS A 172 18.76 8.51 -29.48
C CYS A 172 17.83 7.50 -28.84
N ALA A 173 16.54 7.77 -28.92
CA ALA A 173 15.53 6.77 -28.70
C ALA A 173 14.45 6.85 -29.80
N GLU A 174 13.94 5.68 -30.16
CA GLU A 174 12.92 5.52 -31.20
C GLU A 174 11.82 4.60 -30.66
N PHE A 175 10.65 5.16 -30.40
CA PHE A 175 9.51 4.49 -29.79
C PHE A 175 8.52 4.06 -30.86
N ARG A 176 7.94 2.87 -30.69
CA ARG A 176 6.76 2.38 -31.38
C ARG A 176 5.70 2.00 -30.37
N ILE A 177 4.63 2.78 -30.30
CA ILE A 177 3.53 2.61 -29.38
C ILE A 177 2.30 2.17 -30.19
N PRO A 178 1.92 0.87 -30.18
CA PRO A 178 0.76 0.38 -30.89
C PRO A 178 -0.51 1.06 -30.42
N PHE A 179 -1.41 1.40 -31.33
CA PHE A 179 -2.71 1.97 -30.96
C PHE A 179 -3.58 1.02 -30.13
N SER A 180 -3.29 -0.29 -30.18
CA SER A 180 -3.91 -1.27 -29.27
C SER A 180 -3.59 -1.04 -27.81
N GLN A 181 -2.53 -0.32 -27.47
CA GLN A 181 -2.17 0.03 -26.10
C GLN A 181 -2.82 1.34 -25.64
N LEU A 182 -3.28 2.17 -26.57
CA LEU A 182 -3.95 3.44 -26.28
C LEU A 182 -5.47 3.28 -26.25
N ARG A 183 -6.13 4.01 -25.36
CA ARG A 183 -7.61 4.05 -25.27
C ARG A 183 -8.09 5.39 -25.80
N PHE A 184 -8.83 5.37 -26.90
CA PHE A 184 -9.38 6.58 -27.51
C PHE A 184 -10.67 6.26 -28.28
N PRO A 185 -11.67 7.18 -28.30
CA PRO A 185 -12.88 7.03 -29.08
C PRO A 185 -12.61 7.16 -30.58
N GLU A 186 -13.42 6.52 -31.44
CA GLU A 186 -13.31 6.69 -32.89
C GLU A 186 -13.70 8.11 -33.30
N ARG A 187 -12.79 8.77 -34.06
CA ARG A 187 -12.95 10.13 -34.59
C ARG A 187 -12.22 10.24 -35.93
N ASP A 188 -12.65 11.16 -36.80
CA ASP A 188 -11.99 11.44 -38.07
C ASP A 188 -10.61 12.10 -37.87
N ARG A 189 -10.52 12.98 -36.85
CA ARG A 189 -9.32 13.72 -36.48
C ARG A 189 -9.13 13.67 -34.98
N TYR A 190 -7.90 13.49 -34.56
CA TYR A 190 -7.55 13.35 -33.16
C TYR A 190 -6.77 14.58 -32.67
N ALA A 191 -7.05 14.93 -31.43
CA ALA A 191 -6.32 15.94 -30.69
C ALA A 191 -6.07 15.37 -29.28
N TRP A 192 -4.84 14.92 -29.02
CA TRP A 192 -4.45 14.26 -27.78
C TRP A 192 -3.64 15.21 -26.90
N GLY A 193 -3.64 14.99 -25.58
CA GLY A 193 -2.63 15.57 -24.71
C GLY A 193 -1.31 14.82 -24.90
N PHE A 194 -0.20 15.55 -25.03
CA PHE A 194 1.11 14.96 -25.24
C PHE A 194 2.18 15.75 -24.51
N GLU A 195 2.94 15.08 -23.66
CA GLU A 195 4.05 15.69 -22.92
C GLU A 195 5.29 14.82 -23.04
N VAL A 196 6.47 15.43 -22.89
CA VAL A 196 7.71 14.68 -22.70
C VAL A 196 8.48 15.23 -21.51
N GLN A 197 9.14 14.32 -20.83
CA GLN A 197 10.09 14.62 -19.77
C GLN A 197 11.47 14.10 -20.18
N ARG A 198 12.48 14.93 -20.07
CA ARG A 198 13.88 14.52 -20.15
C ARG A 198 14.51 14.69 -18.77
N ARG A 199 15.17 13.64 -18.29
CA ARG A 199 16.02 13.69 -17.09
C ARG A 199 17.48 13.61 -17.48
N ILE A 200 18.30 14.50 -16.91
CA ILE A 200 19.76 14.43 -16.93
C ILE A 200 20.22 14.16 -15.50
N GLN A 201 20.50 12.89 -15.21
CA GLN A 201 20.70 12.40 -13.84
C GLN A 201 21.85 13.11 -13.12
N ARG A 202 22.99 13.30 -13.75
CA ARG A 202 24.15 13.96 -13.14
C ARG A 202 23.89 15.40 -12.68
N ARG A 203 22.87 16.06 -13.28
CA ARG A 203 22.47 17.46 -12.97
C ARG A 203 21.23 17.56 -12.10
N ASN A 204 20.54 16.43 -11.82
CA ASN A 204 19.17 16.44 -11.29
C ASN A 204 18.24 17.35 -12.11
N GLU A 205 18.47 17.39 -13.42
CA GLU A 205 17.68 18.21 -14.30
C GLU A 205 16.47 17.43 -14.81
N GLU A 206 15.30 18.04 -14.67
CA GLU A 206 14.05 17.59 -15.25
C GLU A 206 13.49 18.71 -16.12
N SER A 207 13.33 18.43 -17.40
CA SER A 207 12.87 19.38 -18.41
C SER A 207 11.68 18.82 -19.16
N PHE A 208 10.70 19.69 -19.48
CA PHE A 208 9.41 19.33 -20.07
C PHE A 208 9.07 20.22 -21.27
N LEU A 209 8.14 19.77 -22.13
CA LEU A 209 7.59 20.62 -23.19
C LEU A 209 6.75 21.76 -22.64
N SER A 210 5.92 21.49 -21.64
CA SER A 210 5.16 22.51 -20.94
C SER A 210 5.87 22.94 -19.66
N PHE A 211 5.70 24.22 -19.32
CA PHE A 211 6.17 24.71 -18.04
C PHE A 211 5.09 24.62 -17.00
N TYR A 212 5.44 24.11 -15.82
CA TYR A 212 4.65 24.19 -14.62
C TYR A 212 5.55 24.35 -13.38
N PRO A 213 5.21 25.32 -12.51
CA PRO A 213 6.02 25.63 -11.33
C PRO A 213 6.14 24.44 -10.38
N ARG A 214 7.19 24.41 -9.55
CA ARG A 214 7.33 23.41 -8.47
C ARG A 214 6.22 23.51 -7.43
N THR A 215 5.66 24.72 -7.28
CA THR A 215 4.51 24.98 -6.42
C THR A 215 3.20 24.42 -6.97
N ASP A 216 3.16 24.01 -8.23
CA ASP A 216 1.97 23.50 -8.90
C ASP A 216 1.97 21.95 -8.83
N ARG A 217 0.91 21.37 -8.27
CA ARG A 217 0.75 19.92 -8.09
C ARG A 217 -0.19 19.31 -9.13
N VAL A 218 -0.24 19.91 -10.34
CA VAL A 218 -0.95 19.41 -11.51
C VAL A 218 0.05 19.05 -12.60
N ARG A 219 -0.30 18.11 -13.48
CA ARG A 219 0.60 17.60 -14.51
C ARG A 219 -0.10 17.36 -15.85
N VAL A 220 -1.04 16.42 -15.92
CA VAL A 220 -1.72 16.01 -17.17
C VAL A 220 -2.57 17.15 -17.72
N SER A 221 -3.17 17.96 -16.87
CA SER A 221 -3.98 19.10 -17.27
C SER A 221 -3.20 20.21 -17.99
N ARG A 222 -1.85 20.19 -17.92
CA ARG A 222 -0.94 21.13 -18.57
C ARG A 222 -0.36 20.62 -19.90
N PHE A 223 -0.68 19.40 -20.30
CA PHE A 223 -0.10 18.79 -21.50
C PHE A 223 -0.37 19.62 -22.75
N PRO A 224 0.66 19.82 -23.61
CA PRO A 224 0.52 20.34 -24.96
C PRO A 224 -0.46 19.50 -25.78
N LEU A 225 -0.96 20.10 -26.86
CA LEU A 225 -1.89 19.45 -27.76
C LEU A 225 -1.14 18.80 -28.93
N LEU A 226 -1.34 17.51 -29.15
CA LEU A 226 -0.88 16.78 -30.32
C LEU A 226 -2.04 16.66 -31.32
N VAL A 227 -1.84 17.21 -32.53
CA VAL A 227 -2.79 17.17 -33.64
C VAL A 227 -2.16 16.51 -34.88
N GLY A 228 -2.93 16.39 -35.95
CA GLY A 228 -2.46 15.86 -37.25
C GLY A 228 -2.61 14.34 -37.37
N ILE A 229 -3.15 13.65 -36.39
CA ILE A 229 -3.50 12.22 -36.47
C ILE A 229 -4.90 12.11 -37.09
N GLU A 230 -5.00 11.45 -38.23
CA GLU A 230 -6.23 11.30 -39.02
C GLU A 230 -6.32 9.89 -39.60
N GLY A 231 -7.56 9.41 -39.80
CA GLY A 231 -7.82 8.16 -40.51
C GLY A 231 -7.34 6.89 -39.81
N ILE A 232 -7.15 6.93 -38.51
CA ILE A 232 -6.89 5.76 -37.69
C ILE A 232 -8.19 5.29 -37.01
N LYS A 233 -8.26 4.01 -36.70
CA LYS A 233 -9.39 3.43 -35.97
C LYS A 233 -8.86 2.75 -34.72
N PRO A 234 -9.62 2.79 -33.60
CA PRO A 234 -9.33 1.95 -32.45
C PRO A 234 -9.28 0.49 -32.90
N PRO A 235 -8.12 -0.20 -32.75
CA PRO A 235 -8.03 -1.60 -33.17
C PRO A 235 -8.86 -2.49 -32.24
N ALA A 236 -9.38 -3.61 -32.81
CA ALA A 236 -9.87 -4.69 -31.96
C ALA A 236 -8.75 -5.19 -31.07
N ARG A 237 -8.99 -5.24 -29.77
CA ARG A 237 -8.01 -5.70 -28.77
C ARG A 237 -8.46 -7.02 -28.21
N ILE A 238 -7.74 -8.08 -28.53
CA ILE A 238 -7.88 -9.38 -27.90
C ILE A 238 -6.47 -9.82 -27.53
N GLU A 239 -6.18 -9.82 -26.26
CA GLU A 239 -4.92 -10.30 -25.74
C GLU A 239 -5.21 -11.53 -24.87
N LEU A 240 -4.50 -12.62 -25.13
CA LEU A 240 -4.61 -13.86 -24.40
C LEU A 240 -3.24 -14.16 -23.78
N LEU A 241 -3.24 -14.48 -22.50
CA LEU A 241 -2.06 -14.82 -21.72
C LEU A 241 -2.27 -16.16 -20.99
N PRO A 242 -2.27 -17.30 -21.72
CA PRO A 242 -2.22 -18.58 -21.05
C PRO A 242 -0.91 -18.71 -20.27
N PHE A 243 -1.01 -19.38 -19.13
CA PHE A 243 0.14 -19.70 -18.31
C PHE A 243 0.07 -21.10 -17.74
N VAL A 244 1.24 -21.68 -17.51
CA VAL A 244 1.42 -22.90 -16.76
C VAL A 244 2.42 -22.65 -15.64
N THR A 245 2.09 -23.16 -14.45
CA THR A 245 2.98 -23.13 -13.27
C THR A 245 3.22 -24.56 -12.78
N ALA A 246 4.47 -24.92 -12.56
CA ALA A 246 4.87 -26.13 -11.86
C ALA A 246 5.57 -25.72 -10.57
N THR A 247 5.12 -26.24 -9.43
CA THR A 247 5.66 -25.90 -8.12
C THR A 247 6.16 -27.15 -7.41
N GLY A 248 7.39 -27.12 -6.87
CA GLY A 248 7.91 -28.13 -5.97
C GLY A 248 7.95 -27.59 -4.55
N LYS A 249 7.11 -28.09 -3.66
CA LYS A 249 7.08 -27.73 -2.23
C LYS A 249 7.85 -28.78 -1.43
N PHE A 250 8.82 -28.31 -0.62
CA PHE A 250 9.61 -29.10 0.33
C PHE A 250 9.41 -28.45 1.70
N ILE A 251 8.40 -28.89 2.42
CA ILE A 251 7.89 -28.25 3.63
C ILE A 251 8.21 -29.12 4.83
N GLN A 252 8.53 -28.49 5.96
CA GLN A 252 8.73 -29.20 7.22
C GLN A 252 7.40 -29.78 7.71
N ALA A 253 7.45 -31.03 8.21
CA ALA A 253 6.30 -31.59 8.91
C ALA A 253 5.97 -30.76 10.15
N PRO A 254 4.70 -30.46 10.40
CA PRO A 254 4.30 -29.84 11.66
C PRO A 254 4.66 -30.76 12.84
N GLU A 255 5.02 -30.19 13.99
CA GLU A 255 5.26 -30.98 15.21
C GLU A 255 4.01 -31.79 15.53
N VAL A 256 4.20 -33.13 15.67
CA VAL A 256 3.11 -34.04 15.93
C VAL A 256 2.59 -33.84 17.34
N ALA A 257 1.33 -33.49 17.48
CA ALA A 257 0.69 -33.36 18.77
C ALA A 257 0.79 -34.65 19.60
N SER A 258 0.81 -34.54 20.90
CA SER A 258 1.11 -35.67 21.84
C SER A 258 0.21 -36.90 21.69
N PHE A 259 -1.01 -36.73 21.15
CA PHE A 259 -1.96 -37.82 20.90
C PHE A 259 -1.62 -38.66 19.62
N ASN A 260 -0.72 -38.18 18.76
CA ASN A 260 -0.27 -38.86 17.54
C ASN A 260 1.09 -39.59 17.71
N ARG A 261 1.60 -39.73 18.93
CA ARG A 261 2.89 -40.33 19.21
C ARG A 261 2.98 -41.76 18.63
N GLY A 262 4.01 -41.99 17.81
CA GLY A 262 4.29 -43.29 17.21
C GLY A 262 3.56 -43.55 15.90
N ARG A 263 2.80 -42.63 15.35
CA ARG A 263 2.17 -42.72 14.02
C ARG A 263 2.88 -41.82 13.03
N THR A 264 3.00 -42.26 11.79
CA THR A 264 3.48 -41.44 10.68
C THR A 264 2.30 -40.63 10.14
N ASP A 265 2.55 -39.36 9.87
CA ASP A 265 1.55 -38.47 9.23
C ASP A 265 1.21 -39.00 7.83
N PRO A 266 -0.05 -39.42 7.58
CA PRO A 266 -0.43 -40.00 6.30
C PRO A 266 -0.55 -38.96 5.18
N PHE A 267 -0.56 -37.68 5.52
CA PHE A 267 -0.55 -36.52 4.59
C PHE A 267 0.87 -36.03 4.34
N GLU A 268 1.84 -36.49 5.10
CA GLU A 268 3.23 -36.10 5.00
C GLU A 268 3.85 -36.58 3.69
N THR A 269 3.51 -35.93 2.61
CA THR A 269 4.38 -35.89 1.46
C THR A 269 5.30 -34.71 1.63
N ARG A 270 6.50 -34.95 2.18
CA ARG A 270 7.57 -33.94 2.29
C ARG A 270 7.87 -33.26 0.95
N ARG A 271 7.26 -33.73 -0.12
CA ARG A 271 7.43 -33.30 -1.49
C ARG A 271 6.05 -33.25 -2.17
N ASN A 272 5.60 -32.09 -2.51
CA ASN A 272 4.38 -31.90 -3.28
C ASN A 272 4.71 -31.14 -4.59
N PHE A 273 4.19 -31.63 -5.72
CA PHE A 273 4.47 -31.09 -7.04
C PHE A 273 3.18 -30.67 -7.75
N PRO A 274 2.46 -29.67 -7.24
CA PRO A 274 1.27 -29.17 -7.92
C PRO A 274 1.66 -28.48 -9.22
N ALA A 275 0.86 -28.73 -10.27
CA ALA A 275 0.89 -28.00 -11.52
C ALA A 275 -0.43 -27.26 -11.68
N ASN A 276 -0.38 -26.03 -12.17
CA ASN A 276 -1.54 -25.20 -12.39
C ASN A 276 -1.54 -24.65 -13.82
N LEU A 277 -2.71 -24.63 -14.43
CA LEU A 277 -2.96 -24.04 -15.75
C LEU A 277 -4.01 -22.95 -15.59
N GLY A 278 -3.76 -21.79 -16.14
CA GLY A 278 -4.71 -20.69 -16.11
C GLY A 278 -4.64 -19.85 -17.39
N LEU A 279 -5.56 -18.92 -17.48
CA LEU A 279 -5.68 -18.02 -18.61
C LEU A 279 -6.09 -16.64 -18.14
N ASP A 280 -5.26 -15.64 -18.47
CA ASP A 280 -5.68 -14.25 -18.42
C ASP A 280 -6.01 -13.79 -19.84
N ALA A 281 -7.07 -12.99 -19.99
CA ALA A 281 -7.51 -12.44 -21.26
C ALA A 281 -7.93 -10.99 -21.11
N LYS A 282 -7.59 -10.17 -22.12
CA LYS A 282 -8.07 -8.79 -22.24
C LYS A 282 -8.81 -8.64 -23.56
N VAL A 283 -10.01 -8.14 -23.50
CA VAL A 283 -10.87 -7.92 -24.66
C VAL A 283 -11.34 -6.47 -24.68
N GLY A 284 -10.98 -5.73 -25.71
CA GLY A 284 -11.54 -4.42 -25.98
C GLY A 284 -12.97 -4.54 -26.45
N LEU A 285 -13.94 -4.19 -25.61
CA LEU A 285 -15.35 -4.17 -25.97
C LEU A 285 -15.71 -2.95 -26.82
N SER A 286 -14.97 -1.86 -26.64
CA SER A 286 -14.99 -0.66 -27.49
C SER A 286 -13.65 0.06 -27.42
N GLY A 287 -13.50 1.21 -28.07
CA GLY A 287 -12.29 2.03 -27.98
C GLY A 287 -11.89 2.38 -26.53
N ASP A 288 -12.86 2.55 -25.65
CA ASP A 288 -12.68 3.04 -24.29
C ASP A 288 -13.03 2.03 -23.20
N VAL A 289 -13.50 0.84 -23.56
CA VAL A 289 -13.97 -0.19 -22.61
C VAL A 289 -13.20 -1.49 -22.79
N THR A 290 -12.64 -1.99 -21.70
CA THR A 290 -11.90 -3.25 -21.67
C THR A 290 -12.57 -4.23 -20.70
N LEU A 291 -12.65 -5.48 -21.11
CA LEU A 291 -12.96 -6.63 -20.28
C LEU A 291 -11.67 -7.40 -20.01
N ASP A 292 -11.29 -7.49 -18.75
CA ASP A 292 -10.21 -8.36 -18.25
C ASP A 292 -10.84 -9.61 -17.64
N LEU A 293 -10.35 -10.77 -18.01
CA LEU A 293 -10.78 -12.07 -17.49
C LEU A 293 -9.57 -12.79 -16.91
N SER A 294 -9.77 -13.50 -15.80
CA SER A 294 -8.77 -14.39 -15.23
C SER A 294 -9.47 -15.69 -14.82
N LEU A 295 -9.04 -16.80 -15.40
CA LEU A 295 -9.51 -18.14 -15.08
C LEU A 295 -8.41 -18.90 -14.36
N ASN A 296 -8.75 -19.46 -13.19
CA ASN A 296 -7.81 -20.17 -12.32
C ASN A 296 -6.50 -19.39 -12.11
N PRO A 297 -6.58 -18.13 -11.61
CA PRO A 297 -5.42 -17.25 -11.50
C PRO A 297 -4.32 -17.89 -10.64
N ASP A 298 -3.08 -17.74 -11.10
CA ASP A 298 -1.93 -18.23 -10.36
C ASP A 298 -1.60 -17.31 -9.19
N PHE A 299 -1.51 -17.89 -8.01
CA PHE A 299 -1.04 -17.24 -6.79
C PHE A 299 0.45 -17.47 -6.51
N ALA A 300 1.21 -18.05 -7.43
CA ALA A 300 2.65 -18.10 -7.29
C ALA A 300 3.18 -16.66 -7.18
N GLN A 301 3.35 -16.22 -5.95
CA GLN A 301 3.81 -14.86 -5.65
C GLN A 301 5.27 -14.77 -6.04
N VAL A 302 5.55 -13.92 -7.00
CA VAL A 302 6.92 -13.54 -7.35
C VAL A 302 7.58 -12.80 -6.17
N GLU A 303 6.78 -12.17 -5.30
CA GLU A 303 7.22 -11.50 -4.09
C GLU A 303 6.50 -12.02 -2.84
N VAL A 304 7.26 -12.27 -1.78
CA VAL A 304 6.76 -12.71 -0.47
C VAL A 304 6.42 -11.48 0.40
N ASP A 305 5.37 -11.61 1.22
CA ASP A 305 5.07 -10.60 2.23
C ASP A 305 6.14 -10.62 3.35
N PRO A 306 6.53 -9.45 3.89
CA PRO A 306 7.53 -9.39 4.96
C PRO A 306 7.04 -10.08 6.24
N ALA A 307 7.99 -10.65 7.00
CA ALA A 307 7.69 -11.17 8.33
C ALA A 307 7.44 -10.00 9.29
N VAL A 308 6.38 -10.10 10.08
CA VAL A 308 6.02 -9.11 11.11
C VAL A 308 5.65 -9.81 12.42
N VAL A 309 6.05 -9.22 13.54
CA VAL A 309 5.57 -9.63 14.86
C VAL A 309 4.45 -8.67 15.25
N ASN A 310 3.21 -9.16 15.21
CA ASN A 310 2.03 -8.37 15.53
C ASN A 310 1.53 -8.68 16.95
N LEU A 311 1.73 -7.75 17.88
CA LEU A 311 1.23 -7.81 19.27
C LEU A 311 -0.08 -7.05 19.46
N THR A 312 -0.63 -6.46 18.39
CA THR A 312 -1.91 -5.75 18.43
C THR A 312 -3.09 -6.70 18.32
N ALA A 313 -4.29 -6.18 18.48
CA ALA A 313 -5.53 -6.92 18.27
C ALA A 313 -6.02 -6.83 16.79
N TYR A 314 -5.28 -6.16 15.91
CA TYR A 314 -5.70 -5.84 14.56
C TYR A 314 -4.97 -6.68 13.51
N GLU A 315 -5.65 -6.93 12.40
CA GLU A 315 -5.07 -7.55 11.22
C GLU A 315 -4.04 -6.62 10.56
N THR A 316 -2.92 -7.18 10.09
CA THR A 316 -1.91 -6.43 9.32
C THR A 316 -2.38 -6.25 7.88
N TYR A 317 -2.33 -5.01 7.39
CA TYR A 317 -2.64 -4.70 5.99
C TYR A 317 -1.43 -4.99 5.11
N PHE A 318 -1.63 -5.73 4.00
CA PHE A 318 -0.64 -5.96 2.96
C PHE A 318 -1.15 -5.45 1.62
N GLN A 319 -0.27 -4.82 0.87
CA GLN A 319 -0.60 -4.37 -0.48
C GLN A 319 -0.90 -5.54 -1.42
N GLU A 320 -1.79 -5.33 -2.39
CA GLU A 320 -2.06 -6.30 -3.45
C GLU A 320 -0.84 -6.44 -4.37
N LYS A 321 -0.57 -7.67 -4.82
CA LYS A 321 0.55 -8.00 -5.70
C LYS A 321 0.13 -8.76 -6.96
N ARG A 322 -1.14 -9.16 -7.04
CA ARG A 322 -1.68 -9.94 -8.17
C ARG A 322 -2.06 -9.01 -9.33
N PRO A 323 -1.46 -9.18 -10.54
CA PRO A 323 -1.62 -8.25 -11.67
C PRO A 323 -3.09 -7.96 -12.03
N PHE A 324 -3.95 -8.98 -12.07
CA PHE A 324 -5.38 -8.82 -12.38
C PHE A 324 -6.08 -7.78 -11.48
N PHE A 325 -5.73 -7.73 -10.17
CA PHE A 325 -6.35 -6.82 -9.22
C PHE A 325 -5.66 -5.46 -9.15
N ILE A 326 -4.40 -5.36 -9.56
CA ILE A 326 -3.62 -4.11 -9.55
C ILE A 326 -3.93 -3.29 -10.80
N GLU A 327 -3.93 -3.91 -11.97
CA GLU A 327 -4.10 -3.22 -13.23
C GLU A 327 -5.45 -2.49 -13.31
N GLY A 328 -5.41 -1.18 -13.59
CA GLY A 328 -6.60 -0.32 -13.64
C GLY A 328 -7.29 -0.11 -12.29
N ALA A 329 -6.66 -0.45 -11.17
CA ALA A 329 -7.21 -0.27 -9.83
C ALA A 329 -7.48 1.21 -9.48
N ASN A 330 -6.85 2.15 -10.16
CA ASN A 330 -7.06 3.58 -10.00
C ASN A 330 -8.52 4.00 -10.24
N ILE A 331 -9.24 3.35 -11.16
CA ILE A 331 -10.69 3.59 -11.37
C ILE A 331 -11.50 3.16 -10.13
N LEU A 332 -11.01 2.15 -9.41
CA LEU A 332 -11.66 1.63 -8.20
C LEU A 332 -11.37 2.45 -6.94
N ARG A 333 -10.49 3.44 -7.01
CA ARG A 333 -10.22 4.34 -5.88
C ARG A 333 -11.50 5.06 -5.46
N PHE A 334 -11.71 5.10 -4.15
CA PHE A 334 -12.89 5.71 -3.55
C PHE A 334 -12.47 6.76 -2.52
N GLY A 335 -13.12 7.91 -2.52
CA GLY A 335 -12.99 8.94 -1.50
C GLY A 335 -11.77 9.86 -1.58
N ARG A 336 -10.90 9.70 -2.58
CA ARG A 336 -9.60 10.41 -2.64
C ARG A 336 -9.35 11.21 -3.93
N GLY A 337 -10.37 11.51 -4.70
CA GLY A 337 -10.22 12.26 -5.94
C GLY A 337 -10.11 13.77 -5.73
N GLY A 338 -9.46 14.47 -6.66
CA GLY A 338 -9.37 15.93 -6.71
C GLY A 338 -8.24 16.54 -5.90
N ALA A 339 -7.93 16.02 -4.72
CA ALA A 339 -6.86 16.51 -3.87
C ALA A 339 -5.50 15.93 -4.24
N ALA A 340 -4.45 16.72 -4.15
CA ALA A 340 -3.08 16.30 -4.40
C ALA A 340 -2.36 15.79 -3.15
N SER A 341 -2.84 16.14 -1.96
CA SER A 341 -2.18 15.83 -0.69
C SER A 341 -3.19 15.65 0.42
N LEU A 342 -3.79 14.47 0.50
CA LEU A 342 -4.65 14.11 1.61
C LEU A 342 -3.82 13.61 2.79
N GLN A 343 -3.97 14.28 3.93
CA GLN A 343 -3.39 13.85 5.20
C GLN A 343 -4.42 13.01 5.97
N ASP A 344 -3.97 11.93 6.57
CA ASP A 344 -4.86 10.99 7.26
C ASP A 344 -4.64 10.91 8.77
N PHE A 345 -3.69 11.56 9.36
CA PHE A 345 -3.35 11.58 10.79
C PHE A 345 -4.30 10.76 11.70
N ASP A 346 -3.84 9.61 12.19
CA ASP A 346 -4.58 8.69 13.07
C ASP A 346 -5.92 8.16 12.52
N TRP A 347 -6.35 8.60 11.31
CA TRP A 347 -7.55 8.10 10.66
C TRP A 347 -7.37 6.65 10.22
N SER A 348 -8.26 5.76 10.66
CA SER A 348 -8.17 4.32 10.33
C SER A 348 -8.47 3.99 8.85
N ASP A 349 -8.86 4.97 8.04
CA ASP A 349 -9.09 4.93 6.60
C ASP A 349 -9.78 3.63 6.12
N PRO A 350 -11.06 3.44 6.43
CA PRO A 350 -11.77 2.22 6.10
C PRO A 350 -11.80 1.99 4.58
N LYS A 351 -11.37 0.81 4.15
CA LYS A 351 -11.41 0.42 2.74
C LYS A 351 -12.73 -0.30 2.45
N PHE A 352 -13.44 0.15 1.42
CA PHE A 352 -14.63 -0.52 0.93
C PHE A 352 -14.30 -1.75 0.09
N PHE A 353 -13.11 -1.80 -0.48
CA PHE A 353 -12.60 -2.92 -1.25
C PHE A 353 -11.14 -3.20 -0.92
N TYR A 354 -10.85 -4.47 -0.66
CA TYR A 354 -9.53 -5.01 -0.41
C TYR A 354 -9.42 -6.35 -1.12
N SER A 355 -8.82 -6.37 -2.29
CA SER A 355 -8.78 -7.51 -3.21
C SER A 355 -8.20 -8.78 -2.58
N ARG A 356 -7.33 -8.68 -1.58
CA ARG A 356 -6.79 -9.83 -0.84
C ARG A 356 -7.83 -10.60 -0.02
N ARG A 357 -9.06 -10.10 0.12
CA ARG A 357 -10.18 -10.89 0.65
C ARG A 357 -10.57 -12.03 -0.27
N ILE A 358 -10.36 -11.87 -1.59
CA ILE A 358 -10.65 -12.86 -2.62
C ILE A 358 -9.48 -13.85 -2.68
N GLY A 359 -9.73 -15.14 -2.40
CA GLY A 359 -8.70 -16.17 -2.43
C GLY A 359 -7.74 -16.19 -1.23
N ARG A 360 -8.12 -15.58 -0.09
CA ARG A 360 -7.35 -15.65 1.18
C ARG A 360 -7.30 -17.08 1.72
N ALA A 361 -6.51 -17.29 2.77
CA ALA A 361 -6.52 -18.54 3.52
C ALA A 361 -7.92 -18.85 4.07
N PRO A 362 -8.37 -20.14 4.05
CA PRO A 362 -9.64 -20.54 4.66
C PRO A 362 -9.74 -20.11 6.12
N ARG A 363 -10.93 -19.76 6.57
CA ARG A 363 -11.18 -19.31 7.95
C ARG A 363 -11.63 -20.43 8.89
N GLY A 364 -12.16 -21.48 8.35
CA GLY A 364 -12.59 -22.61 9.12
C GLY A 364 -11.43 -23.49 9.57
N SER A 365 -11.69 -24.29 10.59
CA SER A 365 -10.81 -25.35 11.06
C SER A 365 -11.52 -26.70 10.95
N VAL A 366 -10.76 -27.78 10.88
CA VAL A 366 -11.32 -29.12 10.98
C VAL A 366 -11.80 -29.40 12.40
N ALA A 367 -12.84 -30.21 12.53
CA ALA A 367 -13.50 -30.48 13.83
C ALA A 367 -12.79 -31.58 14.64
N HIS A 368 -11.92 -32.35 14.04
CA HIS A 368 -11.30 -33.51 14.64
C HIS A 368 -9.81 -33.29 14.89
N ASP A 369 -9.31 -33.81 15.99
CA ASP A 369 -7.88 -33.84 16.28
C ASP A 369 -7.20 -34.94 15.47
N GLY A 370 -6.05 -34.64 14.86
CA GLY A 370 -5.30 -35.59 14.05
C GLY A 370 -4.22 -34.93 13.21
N PHE A 371 -3.73 -35.68 12.24
CA PHE A 371 -2.88 -35.16 11.18
C PHE A 371 -3.74 -34.34 10.21
N LEU A 372 -3.26 -33.18 9.81
CA LEU A 372 -4.03 -32.20 9.04
C LEU A 372 -3.47 -32.01 7.64
N ASN A 373 -4.37 -31.95 6.65
CA ASN A 373 -4.10 -31.50 5.30
C ASN A 373 -5.09 -30.39 4.97
N VAL A 374 -4.65 -29.14 5.13
CA VAL A 374 -5.46 -27.93 4.96
C VAL A 374 -4.83 -27.06 3.88
N PRO A 375 -5.58 -26.62 2.86
CA PRO A 375 -5.09 -25.70 1.85
C PRO A 375 -4.71 -24.36 2.49
N ASP A 376 -3.59 -23.79 2.06
CA ASP A 376 -3.08 -22.50 2.50
C ASP A 376 -3.85 -21.32 1.89
N ARG A 377 -4.69 -21.57 0.87
CA ARG A 377 -5.47 -20.55 0.15
C ARG A 377 -6.78 -21.13 -0.38
N THR A 378 -7.73 -20.22 -0.61
CA THR A 378 -8.98 -20.54 -1.29
C THR A 378 -8.81 -20.39 -2.80
N THR A 379 -9.23 -21.40 -3.56
CA THR A 379 -9.14 -21.42 -5.02
C THR A 379 -10.07 -20.36 -5.63
N ILE A 380 -9.54 -19.50 -6.49
CA ILE A 380 -10.36 -18.60 -7.30
C ILE A 380 -10.71 -19.36 -8.60
N LEU A 381 -11.98 -19.64 -8.80
CA LEU A 381 -12.49 -20.27 -10.02
C LEU A 381 -12.32 -19.36 -11.23
N GLY A 382 -12.62 -18.08 -11.03
CA GLY A 382 -12.46 -17.05 -12.05
C GLY A 382 -12.79 -15.68 -11.54
N ALA A 383 -12.27 -14.68 -12.26
CA ALA A 383 -12.56 -13.28 -12.03
C ALA A 383 -12.74 -12.54 -13.36
N ALA A 384 -13.61 -11.56 -13.37
CA ALA A 384 -13.88 -10.69 -14.50
C ALA A 384 -13.91 -9.24 -14.06
N LYS A 385 -13.32 -8.36 -14.86
CA LYS A 385 -13.30 -6.91 -14.60
C LYS A 385 -13.60 -6.17 -15.90
N VAL A 386 -14.64 -5.36 -15.92
CA VAL A 386 -14.93 -4.43 -17.01
C VAL A 386 -14.59 -3.04 -16.53
N SER A 387 -13.81 -2.30 -17.28
CA SER A 387 -13.45 -0.92 -16.95
C SER A 387 -13.37 -0.04 -18.18
N GLY A 388 -13.70 1.23 -18.02
CA GLY A 388 -13.64 2.16 -19.15
C GLY A 388 -14.42 3.44 -18.93
N LYS A 389 -14.75 4.10 -20.07
CA LYS A 389 -15.54 5.32 -20.09
C LYS A 389 -16.78 5.15 -20.95
N PHE A 390 -17.93 5.64 -20.49
CA PHE A 390 -19.13 5.80 -21.31
C PHE A 390 -19.10 7.09 -22.14
N SER A 391 -18.35 8.08 -21.67
CA SER A 391 -18.11 9.35 -22.35
C SER A 391 -16.83 9.97 -21.78
N ASP A 392 -16.35 11.06 -22.38
CA ASP A 392 -15.13 11.77 -21.94
C ASP A 392 -15.13 12.13 -20.45
N SER A 393 -16.31 12.23 -19.84
CA SER A 393 -16.48 12.64 -18.43
C SER A 393 -17.14 11.60 -17.53
N TRP A 394 -17.36 10.37 -18.02
CA TRP A 394 -18.04 9.34 -17.22
C TRP A 394 -17.29 8.01 -17.25
N SER A 395 -16.58 7.71 -16.18
CA SER A 395 -15.82 6.47 -15.99
C SER A 395 -16.65 5.44 -15.22
N PHE A 396 -16.41 4.16 -15.49
CA PHE A 396 -17.00 3.07 -14.75
C PHE A 396 -16.05 1.87 -14.65
N ALA A 397 -16.24 1.06 -13.61
CA ALA A 397 -15.65 -0.27 -13.48
C ALA A 397 -16.63 -1.21 -12.77
N ALA A 398 -16.59 -2.47 -13.16
CA ALA A 398 -17.27 -3.55 -12.44
C ALA A 398 -16.30 -4.73 -12.33
N LEU A 399 -16.24 -5.34 -11.15
CA LEU A 399 -15.43 -6.52 -10.89
C LEU A 399 -16.31 -7.61 -10.28
N SER A 400 -16.15 -8.84 -10.73
CA SER A 400 -16.74 -10.01 -10.11
C SER A 400 -15.70 -11.12 -9.97
N ALA A 401 -15.80 -11.92 -8.91
CA ALA A 401 -14.96 -13.09 -8.70
C ALA A 401 -15.75 -14.18 -7.99
N ALA A 402 -15.41 -15.43 -8.27
CA ALA A 402 -15.95 -16.60 -7.59
C ALA A 402 -14.80 -17.45 -7.02
N THR A 403 -14.93 -17.84 -5.75
CA THR A 403 -13.99 -18.74 -5.08
C THR A 403 -14.65 -20.07 -4.78
N ASP A 404 -13.88 -21.16 -4.88
CA ASP A 404 -14.38 -22.49 -4.64
C ASP A 404 -14.63 -22.78 -3.17
N ARG A 405 -15.28 -23.88 -2.91
CA ARG A 405 -15.48 -24.46 -1.58
C ARG A 405 -14.25 -25.26 -1.19
N GLU A 406 -13.63 -24.90 -0.07
CA GLU A 406 -12.45 -25.60 0.41
C GLU A 406 -12.77 -26.56 1.55
N TYR A 407 -12.02 -27.65 1.56
CA TYR A 407 -12.12 -28.67 2.57
C TYR A 407 -10.76 -28.93 3.21
N GLY A 408 -10.75 -29.04 4.54
CA GLY A 408 -9.64 -29.62 5.29
C GLY A 408 -9.83 -31.13 5.48
N GLU A 409 -8.78 -31.89 5.30
CA GLU A 409 -8.75 -33.32 5.61
C GLU A 409 -8.00 -33.55 6.91
N VAL A 410 -8.51 -34.48 7.72
CA VAL A 410 -7.87 -34.91 8.96
C VAL A 410 -7.85 -36.41 9.06
N ASP A 411 -6.68 -36.97 9.42
CA ASP A 411 -6.58 -38.36 9.82
C ASP A 411 -6.54 -38.47 11.35
N SER A 412 -7.64 -38.89 11.94
CA SER A 412 -7.78 -39.12 13.38
C SER A 412 -7.72 -40.60 13.64
N ALA A 413 -6.64 -41.10 14.20
CA ALA A 413 -6.39 -42.49 14.53
C ALA A 413 -6.61 -43.47 13.38
N GLY A 414 -6.37 -43.11 12.11
CA GLY A 414 -6.55 -43.91 10.90
C GLY A 414 -7.91 -43.76 10.26
N VAL A 415 -8.79 -42.93 10.81
CA VAL A 415 -10.07 -42.56 10.21
C VAL A 415 -9.94 -41.20 9.59
N ARG A 416 -10.26 -41.07 8.30
CA ARG A 416 -10.21 -39.79 7.58
C ARG A 416 -11.54 -39.09 7.62
N PHE A 417 -11.49 -37.79 7.97
CA PHE A 417 -12.61 -36.86 7.92
C PHE A 417 -12.30 -35.77 6.92
N LYS A 418 -13.36 -35.17 6.38
CA LYS A 418 -13.28 -34.06 5.44
C LYS A 418 -14.30 -33.01 5.86
N ASP A 419 -13.81 -31.89 6.35
CA ASP A 419 -14.63 -30.79 6.85
C ASP A 419 -14.58 -29.61 5.90
N GLU A 420 -15.72 -28.95 5.69
CA GLU A 420 -15.76 -27.65 4.99
C GLU A 420 -15.07 -26.59 5.85
N ILE A 421 -14.10 -25.88 5.26
CA ILE A 421 -13.32 -24.84 5.92
C ILE A 421 -13.44 -23.46 5.25
N GLU A 422 -13.96 -23.40 4.02
CA GLU A 422 -14.34 -22.15 3.36
C GLU A 422 -15.51 -22.44 2.39
N PRO A 423 -16.60 -21.66 2.39
CA PRO A 423 -17.73 -21.86 1.50
C PRO A 423 -17.46 -21.30 0.11
N LEU A 424 -18.14 -21.85 -0.89
CA LEU A 424 -18.27 -21.22 -2.21
C LEU A 424 -18.73 -19.78 -2.03
N SER A 425 -18.00 -18.83 -2.57
CA SER A 425 -18.28 -17.41 -2.38
C SER A 425 -18.23 -16.64 -3.69
N PHE A 426 -19.13 -15.68 -3.81
CA PHE A 426 -19.19 -14.74 -4.91
C PHE A 426 -18.90 -13.33 -4.40
N TYR A 427 -18.03 -12.60 -5.10
CA TYR A 427 -17.63 -11.22 -4.80
C TYR A 427 -18.01 -10.34 -5.97
N GLY A 428 -18.58 -9.18 -5.68
CA GLY A 428 -18.95 -8.17 -6.66
C GLY A 428 -18.56 -6.78 -6.23
N LEU A 429 -18.16 -5.95 -7.21
CA LEU A 429 -17.90 -4.53 -7.03
C LEU A 429 -18.36 -3.78 -8.27
N VAL A 430 -18.96 -2.61 -8.05
CA VAL A 430 -19.32 -1.66 -9.12
C VAL A 430 -18.87 -0.26 -8.70
N ARG A 431 -18.23 0.45 -9.61
CA ARG A 431 -17.76 1.82 -9.43
C ARG A 431 -18.19 2.66 -10.62
N THR A 432 -18.72 3.87 -10.38
CA THR A 432 -18.95 4.87 -11.41
C THR A 432 -18.51 6.24 -10.90
N LEU A 433 -17.97 7.06 -11.80
CA LEU A 433 -17.52 8.41 -11.51
C LEU A 433 -17.92 9.33 -12.66
N LYS A 434 -18.65 10.39 -12.35
CA LYS A 434 -19.05 11.42 -13.30
C LYS A 434 -18.33 12.72 -12.95
N GLU A 435 -17.60 13.27 -13.91
CA GLU A 435 -16.90 14.53 -13.83
C GLU A 435 -17.70 15.66 -14.50
N PHE A 436 -17.54 16.88 -13.99
CA PHE A 436 -18.24 18.08 -14.46
C PHE A 436 -17.26 19.25 -14.55
N ASN A 437 -17.62 20.28 -15.33
CA ASN A 437 -16.90 21.54 -15.38
C ASN A 437 -15.40 21.37 -15.64
N GLU A 438 -15.03 20.63 -16.68
CA GLU A 438 -13.63 20.30 -17.01
C GLU A 438 -12.90 19.63 -15.83
N SER A 439 -13.56 18.62 -15.25
CA SER A 439 -13.05 17.82 -14.12
C SER A 439 -12.76 18.61 -12.82
N ARG A 440 -13.26 19.85 -12.72
CA ARG A 440 -13.19 20.61 -11.46
C ARG A 440 -14.11 20.05 -10.38
N GLN A 441 -15.12 19.29 -10.77
CA GLN A 441 -16.07 18.66 -9.87
C GLN A 441 -16.29 17.20 -10.30
N ALA A 442 -16.55 16.33 -9.35
CA ALA A 442 -16.98 14.99 -9.65
C ALA A 442 -17.87 14.40 -8.55
N ILE A 443 -18.68 13.45 -8.95
CA ILE A 443 -19.47 12.60 -8.05
C ILE A 443 -19.29 11.17 -8.51
N GLY A 444 -19.04 10.27 -7.56
CA GLY A 444 -18.87 8.85 -7.78
C GLY A 444 -19.72 8.01 -6.84
N ILE A 445 -20.00 6.79 -7.25
CA ILE A 445 -20.68 5.78 -6.44
C ILE A 445 -19.86 4.51 -6.49
N LEU A 446 -19.70 3.85 -5.35
CA LEU A 446 -19.10 2.54 -5.19
C LEU A 446 -20.10 1.61 -4.50
N GLY A 447 -20.27 0.39 -5.02
CA GLY A 447 -21.01 -0.69 -4.36
C GLY A 447 -20.17 -1.94 -4.29
N THR A 448 -20.17 -2.64 -3.17
CA THR A 448 -19.53 -3.95 -3.00
C THR A 448 -20.49 -4.95 -2.39
N VAL A 449 -20.31 -6.22 -2.73
CA VAL A 449 -21.11 -7.32 -2.20
C VAL A 449 -20.27 -8.59 -2.12
N VAL A 450 -20.51 -9.39 -1.10
CA VAL A 450 -20.12 -10.79 -1.04
C VAL A 450 -21.30 -11.63 -0.61
N GLU A 451 -21.48 -12.76 -1.27
CA GLU A 451 -22.45 -13.79 -0.92
C GLU A 451 -21.75 -15.15 -0.78
N ARG A 452 -22.07 -15.87 0.29
CA ARG A 452 -21.46 -17.15 0.62
C ARG A 452 -22.53 -18.24 0.70
N ASN A 453 -22.30 -19.33 -0.02
CA ASN A 453 -23.15 -20.52 0.05
C ASN A 453 -22.70 -21.40 1.23
N ILE A 454 -23.04 -20.98 2.43
CA ILE A 454 -22.70 -21.66 3.68
C ILE A 454 -23.65 -22.87 3.86
N ARG A 455 -23.07 -24.05 4.04
CA ARG A 455 -23.81 -25.32 4.26
C ARG A 455 -23.57 -25.91 5.65
N ASP A 456 -22.42 -25.61 6.24
CA ASP A 456 -22.02 -26.09 7.56
C ASP A 456 -22.37 -25.06 8.63
N ASN A 457 -23.03 -25.48 9.72
CA ASN A 457 -23.38 -24.62 10.83
C ASN A 457 -22.14 -23.99 11.52
N ARG A 458 -20.99 -24.68 11.54
CA ARG A 458 -19.75 -24.12 12.07
C ARG A 458 -19.27 -22.94 11.23
N MET A 459 -19.39 -23.07 9.89
CA MET A 459 -19.09 -21.95 8.99
C MET A 459 -20.07 -20.80 9.17
N ALA A 460 -21.36 -21.08 9.45
CA ALA A 460 -22.34 -20.04 9.75
C ALA A 460 -22.05 -19.24 11.03
N GLU A 461 -21.35 -19.83 12.01
CA GLU A 461 -20.91 -19.14 13.22
C GLU A 461 -19.61 -18.34 13.00
N LEU A 462 -18.83 -18.63 11.94
CA LEU A 462 -17.54 -17.97 11.65
C LEU A 462 -17.66 -16.88 10.58
N LEU A 463 -18.57 -17.03 9.62
CA LEU A 463 -18.66 -16.18 8.45
C LEU A 463 -20.05 -15.57 8.29
N ASN A 464 -20.07 -14.31 7.83
CA ASN A 464 -21.29 -13.68 7.38
C ASN A 464 -21.76 -14.37 6.08
N ASN A 465 -23.04 -14.69 5.95
CA ASN A 465 -23.57 -15.24 4.70
C ASN A 465 -23.64 -14.18 3.60
N ARG A 466 -23.88 -12.92 3.97
CA ARG A 466 -23.89 -11.78 3.06
C ARG A 466 -23.28 -10.55 3.71
N ALA A 467 -22.49 -9.80 2.94
CA ALA A 467 -22.06 -8.45 3.29
C ALA A 467 -22.15 -7.55 2.08
N ALA A 468 -22.59 -6.32 2.28
CA ALA A 468 -22.69 -5.32 1.22
C ALA A 468 -22.29 -3.95 1.78
N SER A 469 -21.70 -3.12 0.91
CA SER A 469 -21.48 -1.72 1.22
C SER A 469 -21.78 -0.85 -0.01
N ILE A 470 -22.17 0.38 0.26
CA ILE A 470 -22.40 1.41 -0.76
C ILE A 470 -21.77 2.71 -0.26
N GLY A 471 -21.15 3.45 -1.16
CA GLY A 471 -20.59 4.75 -0.86
C GLY A 471 -20.78 5.73 -2.01
N ILE A 472 -20.82 7.00 -1.64
CA ILE A 472 -20.78 8.14 -2.55
C ILE A 472 -19.54 8.96 -2.21
N ASP A 473 -18.81 9.43 -3.22
CA ASP A 473 -17.64 10.28 -3.06
C ASP A 473 -17.59 11.37 -4.14
N GLY A 474 -16.68 12.31 -3.96
CA GLY A 474 -16.47 13.34 -4.95
C GLY A 474 -15.55 14.44 -4.49
N TRP A 475 -15.37 15.41 -5.37
CA TRP A 475 -14.60 16.63 -5.10
C TRP A 475 -15.19 17.85 -5.81
N SER A 476 -14.86 19.01 -5.31
CA SER A 476 -15.16 20.29 -5.93
C SER A 476 -14.02 21.27 -5.70
N PHE A 477 -13.37 21.71 -6.78
CA PHE A 477 -12.47 22.86 -6.72
C PHE A 477 -13.28 24.12 -6.50
N LEU A 478 -12.89 24.91 -5.50
CA LEU A 478 -13.62 26.10 -5.06
C LEU A 478 -13.30 27.33 -5.91
N ASP A 479 -12.20 27.27 -6.66
CA ASP A 479 -11.73 28.36 -7.53
C ASP A 479 -11.38 27.86 -8.94
N GLN A 480 -11.26 28.78 -9.90
CA GLN A 480 -10.94 28.46 -11.29
C GLN A 480 -9.49 28.00 -11.49
N GLN A 481 -8.58 28.45 -10.64
CA GLN A 481 -7.17 28.14 -10.66
C GLN A 481 -6.86 26.75 -10.05
N LYS A 482 -7.88 26.08 -9.51
CA LYS A 482 -7.76 24.79 -8.84
C LYS A 482 -6.79 24.82 -7.63
N VAL A 483 -6.80 25.92 -6.86
CA VAL A 483 -5.95 26.10 -5.69
C VAL A 483 -6.55 25.40 -4.47
N TRP A 484 -7.86 25.52 -4.28
CA TRP A 484 -8.56 24.94 -3.15
C TRP A 484 -9.54 23.86 -3.60
N VAL A 485 -9.54 22.72 -2.93
CA VAL A 485 -10.45 21.62 -3.23
C VAL A 485 -11.11 21.10 -1.96
N LEU A 486 -12.41 20.88 -2.05
CA LEU A 486 -13.18 20.12 -1.09
C LEU A 486 -13.33 18.69 -1.62
N THR A 487 -12.85 17.70 -0.89
CA THR A 487 -12.96 16.29 -1.21
C THR A 487 -13.68 15.55 -0.10
N GLY A 488 -14.49 14.55 -0.40
CA GLY A 488 -15.15 13.81 0.65
C GLY A 488 -15.86 12.56 0.15
N TRP A 489 -16.27 11.76 1.12
CA TRP A 489 -17.07 10.57 0.90
C TRP A 489 -17.98 10.27 2.09
N ALA A 490 -19.04 9.55 1.81
CA ALA A 490 -19.92 8.93 2.80
C ALA A 490 -20.33 7.53 2.30
N GLY A 491 -20.46 6.60 3.22
CA GLY A 491 -20.88 5.25 2.87
C GLY A 491 -21.58 4.53 4.00
N ALA A 492 -22.28 3.47 3.63
CA ALA A 492 -22.98 2.59 4.53
C ALA A 492 -22.60 1.13 4.26
N SER A 493 -22.66 0.31 5.29
CA SER A 493 -22.42 -1.12 5.22
C SER A 493 -23.53 -1.91 5.89
N GLN A 494 -23.78 -3.12 5.42
CA GLN A 494 -24.67 -4.07 6.06
C GLN A 494 -24.08 -5.47 5.93
N VAL A 495 -24.02 -6.19 7.04
CA VAL A 495 -23.63 -7.60 7.12
C VAL A 495 -24.75 -8.43 7.70
N SER A 496 -24.90 -9.68 7.26
CA SER A 496 -25.92 -10.63 7.73
C SER A 496 -25.27 -11.99 8.00
N GLY A 497 -25.74 -12.69 9.02
CA GLY A 497 -25.23 -13.99 9.43
C GLY A 497 -26.11 -14.65 10.48
N SER A 498 -25.63 -15.75 11.07
CA SER A 498 -26.26 -16.32 12.25
C SER A 498 -26.19 -15.33 13.43
N ALA A 499 -27.08 -15.50 14.42
CA ALA A 499 -27.06 -14.69 15.63
C ALA A 499 -25.71 -14.83 16.38
N GLY A 500 -25.13 -16.03 16.39
CA GLY A 500 -23.80 -16.27 16.97
C GLY A 500 -22.71 -15.52 16.23
N ARG A 501 -22.75 -15.54 14.89
CA ARG A 501 -21.80 -14.80 14.06
C ARG A 501 -21.88 -13.28 14.30
N ILE A 502 -23.08 -12.71 14.31
CA ILE A 502 -23.28 -11.27 14.57
C ILE A 502 -22.84 -10.90 15.99
N THR A 503 -23.14 -11.75 16.97
CA THR A 503 -22.64 -11.56 18.33
C THR A 503 -21.11 -11.54 18.39
N SER A 504 -20.46 -12.48 17.71
CA SER A 504 -18.99 -12.54 17.61
C SER A 504 -18.43 -11.29 16.93
N LEU A 505 -19.09 -10.80 15.88
CA LEU A 505 -18.69 -9.59 15.16
C LEU A 505 -18.80 -8.34 16.05
N GLN A 506 -19.89 -8.16 16.77
CA GLN A 506 -20.09 -7.08 17.74
C GLN A 506 -18.97 -7.07 18.81
N ARG A 507 -18.43 -8.24 19.16
CA ARG A 507 -17.35 -8.40 20.15
C ARG A 507 -15.95 -8.33 19.56
N SER A 508 -15.81 -8.23 18.26
CA SER A 508 -14.51 -8.19 17.60
C SER A 508 -13.71 -6.94 17.97
N SER A 509 -12.39 -6.98 17.68
CA SER A 509 -11.48 -5.87 17.96
C SER A 509 -11.83 -4.57 17.24
N ALA A 510 -12.58 -4.64 16.15
CA ALA A 510 -13.04 -3.45 15.44
C ALA A 510 -14.21 -2.74 16.13
N HIS A 511 -15.00 -3.43 16.96
CA HIS A 511 -16.30 -2.96 17.46
C HIS A 511 -16.39 -2.85 18.98
N TYR A 512 -16.04 -3.89 19.73
CA TYR A 512 -16.06 -3.96 21.19
C TYR A 512 -17.39 -3.49 21.84
N PHE A 513 -18.55 -3.95 21.34
CA PHE A 513 -19.86 -3.61 21.92
C PHE A 513 -20.05 -4.10 23.35
N GLN A 514 -19.22 -5.05 23.81
CA GLN A 514 -19.24 -5.58 25.16
C GLN A 514 -18.60 -4.66 26.21
N ARG A 515 -18.06 -3.52 25.85
CA ARG A 515 -17.46 -2.57 26.78
C ARG A 515 -18.47 -2.22 27.89
N PRO A 516 -18.14 -2.50 29.18
CA PRO A 516 -19.12 -2.42 30.25
C PRO A 516 -19.42 -0.97 30.74
N ASP A 517 -18.56 -0.02 30.40
CA ASP A 517 -18.64 1.40 30.77
C ASP A 517 -19.35 2.27 29.71
N VAL A 518 -19.85 1.67 28.66
CA VAL A 518 -20.51 2.37 27.54
C VAL A 518 -22.02 2.18 27.63
N SER A 519 -22.77 3.27 27.54
CA SER A 519 -24.25 3.22 27.59
C SER A 519 -24.93 3.16 26.24
N TYR A 520 -24.25 3.64 25.19
CA TYR A 520 -24.80 3.72 23.81
C TYR A 520 -24.55 2.47 22.97
N LEU A 521 -23.71 1.51 23.44
CA LEU A 521 -23.45 0.23 22.80
C LEU A 521 -23.97 -0.91 23.70
N ARG A 522 -24.49 -1.96 23.06
CA ARG A 522 -24.86 -3.21 23.73
C ARG A 522 -24.72 -4.37 22.75
N VAL A 523 -24.22 -5.49 23.22
CA VAL A 523 -24.23 -6.74 22.47
C VAL A 523 -25.67 -7.25 22.40
N ASP A 524 -26.18 -7.36 21.15
CA ASP A 524 -27.46 -8.02 20.89
C ASP A 524 -27.20 -9.44 20.38
N THR A 525 -27.43 -10.42 21.24
CA THR A 525 -27.20 -11.84 20.95
C THR A 525 -28.27 -12.47 20.08
N THR A 526 -29.33 -11.73 19.77
CA THR A 526 -30.44 -12.19 18.89
C THR A 526 -30.38 -11.65 17.48
N SER A 527 -29.58 -10.60 17.27
CA SER A 527 -29.45 -9.96 15.97
C SER A 527 -28.80 -10.88 14.93
N THR A 528 -29.35 -10.91 13.73
CA THR A 528 -28.82 -11.62 12.56
C THR A 528 -28.22 -10.68 11.51
N SER A 529 -28.16 -9.39 11.80
CA SER A 529 -27.55 -8.39 10.92
C SER A 529 -26.97 -7.23 11.71
N MET A 530 -26.00 -6.52 11.10
CA MET A 530 -25.43 -5.27 11.60
C MET A 530 -25.28 -4.28 10.45
N ALA A 531 -25.68 -3.03 10.66
CA ALA A 531 -25.55 -1.96 9.68
C ALA A 531 -25.00 -0.70 10.30
N GLY A 532 -24.11 -0.01 9.56
CA GLY A 532 -23.47 1.21 10.00
C GLY A 532 -23.11 2.12 8.85
N TRP A 533 -22.54 3.27 9.20
CA TRP A 533 -22.11 4.29 8.23
C TRP A 533 -20.73 4.85 8.60
N ALA A 534 -20.05 5.39 7.61
CA ALA A 534 -18.82 6.15 7.80
C ALA A 534 -18.74 7.29 6.79
N SER A 535 -18.04 8.35 7.14
CA SER A 535 -17.84 9.49 6.24
C SER A 535 -16.56 10.26 6.59
N ARG A 536 -16.01 10.95 5.60
CA ARG A 536 -14.89 11.88 5.79
C ARG A 536 -14.93 12.99 4.74
N ILE A 537 -14.53 14.18 5.16
CA ILE A 537 -14.42 15.36 4.30
C ILE A 537 -13.08 16.05 4.58
N TRP A 538 -12.45 16.54 3.52
CA TRP A 538 -11.20 17.30 3.56
C TRP A 538 -11.35 18.63 2.83
N LEU A 539 -10.73 19.66 3.34
CA LEU A 539 -10.41 20.89 2.64
C LEU A 539 -8.90 20.94 2.42
N ASP A 540 -8.46 20.94 1.18
CA ASP A 540 -7.04 20.89 0.81
C ASP A 540 -6.66 22.08 -0.07
N LYS A 541 -5.44 22.60 0.14
CA LYS A 541 -4.82 23.62 -0.71
C LYS A 541 -3.71 22.97 -1.53
N VAL A 542 -3.95 22.80 -2.84
CA VAL A 542 -3.12 21.99 -3.72
C VAL A 542 -2.02 22.74 -4.46
N SER A 543 -1.90 24.06 -4.30
CA SER A 543 -0.84 24.81 -4.96
C SER A 543 -0.37 26.02 -4.15
N GLY A 544 0.87 26.50 -4.45
CA GLY A 544 1.53 27.60 -3.77
C GLY A 544 2.43 27.15 -2.62
N ASN A 545 3.13 28.09 -2.00
CA ASN A 545 4.09 27.83 -0.91
C ASN A 545 3.41 27.48 0.42
N TRP A 546 2.21 28.02 0.67
CA TRP A 546 1.43 27.68 1.84
C TRP A 546 0.73 26.35 1.65
N ILE A 547 0.90 25.47 2.63
CA ILE A 547 0.22 24.18 2.71
C ILE A 547 -0.92 24.32 3.71
N PHE A 548 -2.07 23.77 3.37
CA PHE A 548 -3.19 23.64 4.27
C PHE A 548 -3.97 22.38 3.95
N ASN A 549 -4.27 21.57 4.96
CA ASN A 549 -5.20 20.45 4.88
C ASN A 549 -5.97 20.37 6.20
N ALA A 550 -7.28 20.30 6.14
CA ALA A 550 -8.12 20.08 7.30
C ALA A 550 -9.14 19.01 6.99
N ALA A 551 -9.41 18.13 7.94
CA ALA A 551 -10.39 17.08 7.74
C ALA A 551 -11.18 16.79 9.01
N ILE A 552 -12.37 16.24 8.80
CA ILE A 552 -13.19 15.61 9.81
C ILE A 552 -13.84 14.35 9.23
N GLY A 553 -13.90 13.29 10.03
CA GLY A 553 -14.54 12.04 9.64
C GLY A 553 -15.08 11.29 10.85
N ALA A 554 -16.01 10.39 10.60
CA ALA A 554 -16.60 9.54 11.62
C ALA A 554 -16.88 8.14 11.07
N ILE A 555 -16.67 7.13 11.91
CA ILE A 555 -16.98 5.73 11.65
C ILE A 555 -17.94 5.27 12.75
N ASN A 556 -19.20 5.05 12.36
CA ASN A 556 -20.24 4.58 13.28
C ASN A 556 -19.82 3.23 13.91
N PRO A 557 -20.15 2.98 15.20
CA PRO A 557 -19.77 1.74 15.88
C PRO A 557 -20.14 0.45 15.14
N SER A 558 -21.25 0.45 14.39
CA SER A 558 -21.75 -0.72 13.65
C SER A 558 -21.26 -0.79 12.19
N PHE A 559 -20.38 0.09 11.76
CA PHE A 559 -19.85 0.07 10.40
C PHE A 559 -18.87 -1.08 10.23
N GLU A 560 -19.06 -1.93 9.20
CA GLU A 560 -18.26 -3.14 8.99
C GLU A 560 -18.02 -3.37 7.49
N THR A 561 -16.75 -3.51 7.08
CA THR A 561 -16.36 -3.76 5.69
C THR A 561 -15.43 -4.96 5.51
N ASN A 562 -15.01 -5.65 6.57
CA ASN A 562 -13.93 -6.67 6.53
C ASN A 562 -14.24 -7.92 5.69
N ASP A 563 -15.47 -8.11 5.23
CA ASP A 563 -15.80 -9.21 4.32
C ASP A 563 -15.25 -8.98 2.89
N VAL A 564 -15.25 -7.73 2.41
CA VAL A 564 -14.76 -7.33 1.09
C VAL A 564 -13.69 -6.24 1.18
N GLY A 565 -13.71 -5.44 2.24
CA GLY A 565 -12.84 -4.32 2.51
C GLY A 565 -11.85 -4.57 3.65
N PHE A 566 -11.44 -3.49 4.30
CA PHE A 566 -10.52 -3.52 5.43
C PHE A 566 -10.88 -2.43 6.44
N LEU A 567 -11.06 -2.82 7.69
CA LEU A 567 -11.39 -1.95 8.81
C LEU A 567 -10.69 -2.46 10.07
N THR A 568 -9.93 -1.60 10.73
CA THR A 568 -9.29 -1.92 12.02
C THR A 568 -10.10 -1.43 13.20
N ARG A 569 -10.87 -0.35 13.03
CA ARG A 569 -11.57 0.32 14.11
C ARG A 569 -12.84 0.99 13.64
N ALA A 570 -13.92 0.80 14.39
CA ALA A 570 -15.16 1.58 14.36
C ALA A 570 -15.28 2.41 15.66
N ASP A 571 -16.44 3.02 15.92
CA ASP A 571 -16.65 3.90 17.08
C ASP A 571 -15.61 5.03 17.16
N TYR A 572 -15.46 5.79 16.07
CA TYR A 572 -14.34 6.69 15.89
C TYR A 572 -14.72 7.99 15.19
N ILE A 573 -14.34 9.10 15.76
CA ILE A 573 -14.45 10.44 15.16
C ILE A 573 -13.06 11.06 15.18
N ASN A 574 -12.54 11.44 14.02
CA ASN A 574 -11.22 12.04 13.87
C ASN A 574 -11.32 13.39 13.18
N GLY A 575 -10.57 14.36 13.67
CA GLY A 575 -10.40 15.65 13.03
C GLY A 575 -8.96 16.13 13.12
N HIS A 576 -8.49 16.80 12.05
CA HIS A 576 -7.17 17.43 12.06
C HIS A 576 -7.13 18.74 11.31
N ILE A 577 -6.12 19.54 11.64
CA ILE A 577 -5.68 20.70 10.87
C ILE A 577 -4.18 20.55 10.68
N TYR A 578 -3.73 20.60 9.43
CA TYR A 578 -2.34 20.58 9.00
C TYR A 578 -2.02 21.85 8.24
N PHE A 579 -0.95 22.50 8.60
CA PHE A 579 -0.60 23.82 8.07
C PHE A 579 0.91 23.96 8.00
N GLY A 580 1.41 24.73 6.99
CA GLY A 580 2.81 25.03 6.88
C GLY A 580 3.21 25.85 5.69
N TYR A 581 4.52 25.96 5.50
CA TYR A 581 5.13 26.72 4.42
C TYR A 581 6.32 25.97 3.83
N GLU A 582 6.39 25.90 2.51
CA GLU A 582 7.48 25.33 1.73
C GLU A 582 8.21 26.44 0.94
N TRP A 583 9.53 26.41 1.01
CA TRP A 583 10.43 27.25 0.18
C TRP A 583 11.03 26.38 -0.91
N TYR A 584 10.76 26.70 -2.14
CA TYR A 584 11.23 25.97 -3.32
C TYR A 584 12.46 26.57 -3.96
N GLU A 585 12.75 27.84 -3.67
CA GLU A 585 13.92 28.54 -4.21
C GLU A 585 15.17 28.27 -3.38
N PRO A 586 16.31 28.03 -4.03
CA PRO A 586 17.58 27.86 -3.35
C PRO A 586 17.97 29.12 -2.55
N GLU A 587 18.28 28.91 -1.27
CA GLU A 587 18.68 30.00 -0.38
C GLU A 587 19.74 29.53 0.61
N GLY A 588 20.93 30.14 0.60
CA GLY A 588 22.03 29.80 1.48
C GLY A 588 22.47 28.35 1.31
N TRP A 589 22.30 27.52 2.32
CA TRP A 589 22.68 26.09 2.28
C TRP A 589 21.57 25.17 1.75
N PHE A 590 20.36 25.70 1.59
CA PHE A 590 19.17 24.92 1.27
C PHE A 590 18.76 25.11 -0.19
N ARG A 591 18.45 24.01 -0.84
CA ARG A 591 17.73 23.97 -2.12
C ARG A 591 16.23 24.15 -1.91
N THR A 592 15.70 23.40 -0.94
CA THR A 592 14.31 23.47 -0.51
C THR A 592 14.26 23.29 1.00
N LYS A 593 13.28 23.88 1.63
CA LYS A 593 13.00 23.67 3.05
C LYS A 593 11.49 23.79 3.30
N ALA A 594 11.00 23.09 4.31
CA ALA A 594 9.61 23.17 4.72
C ALA A 594 9.49 23.14 6.24
N VAL A 595 8.52 23.86 6.74
CA VAL A 595 8.05 23.83 8.13
C VAL A 595 6.56 23.63 8.13
N THR A 596 6.11 22.52 8.71
CA THR A 596 4.70 22.19 8.79
C THR A 596 4.32 21.73 10.20
N GLY A 597 3.04 21.83 10.54
CA GLY A 597 2.53 21.37 11.82
C GLY A 597 1.14 20.80 11.71
N ALA A 598 0.77 19.95 12.66
CA ALA A 598 -0.55 19.35 12.72
C ALA A 598 -1.12 19.38 14.15
N ILE A 599 -2.43 19.50 14.22
CA ILE A 599 -3.23 19.27 15.43
C ILE A 599 -4.26 18.19 15.07
N VAL A 600 -4.29 17.13 15.86
CA VAL A 600 -5.19 15.97 15.66
C VAL A 600 -6.02 15.77 16.92
N ARG A 601 -7.30 15.46 16.74
CA ARG A 601 -8.25 15.17 17.81
C ARG A 601 -9.13 13.98 17.45
N ASP A 602 -9.21 13.04 18.38
CA ASP A 602 -10.02 11.84 18.22
C ASP A 602 -10.99 11.65 19.38
N TYR A 603 -12.18 11.19 19.03
CA TYR A 603 -13.25 10.92 20.00
C TYR A 603 -13.92 9.59 19.69
N ASP A 604 -14.44 8.91 20.70
CA ASP A 604 -15.46 7.88 20.52
C ASP A 604 -16.86 8.53 20.38
N PHE A 605 -17.88 7.77 20.01
CA PHE A 605 -19.26 8.28 19.92
C PHE A 605 -19.87 8.60 21.29
N GLY A 606 -19.25 8.18 22.38
CA GLY A 606 -19.58 8.60 23.75
C GLY A 606 -19.07 9.98 24.11
N GLY A 607 -18.26 10.61 23.24
CA GLY A 607 -17.65 11.91 23.47
C GLY A 607 -16.37 11.87 24.31
N ASN A 608 -15.83 10.69 24.58
CA ASN A 608 -14.53 10.57 25.25
C ASN A 608 -13.41 10.96 24.28
N ALA A 609 -12.49 11.82 24.70
CA ALA A 609 -11.28 12.14 23.94
C ALA A 609 -10.33 10.93 24.00
N ILE A 610 -10.09 10.30 22.83
CA ILE A 610 -9.28 9.09 22.69
C ILE A 610 -7.97 9.32 21.94
N GLY A 611 -7.76 10.52 21.41
CA GLY A 611 -6.54 10.97 20.80
C GLY A 611 -6.41 12.49 20.86
N GLU A 612 -5.20 12.93 21.14
CA GLU A 612 -4.80 14.34 21.08
C GLU A 612 -3.33 14.41 20.71
N THR A 613 -3.03 14.94 19.51
CA THR A 613 -1.66 14.99 19.00
C THR A 613 -1.33 16.38 18.44
N TYR A 614 -0.17 16.88 18.79
CA TYR A 614 0.46 18.08 18.24
C TYR A 614 1.77 17.68 17.60
N GLN A 615 1.97 18.04 16.33
CA GLN A 615 3.15 17.65 15.57
C GLN A 615 3.77 18.86 14.87
N ILE A 616 5.10 18.85 14.78
CA ILE A 616 5.88 19.78 13.95
C ILE A 616 6.84 18.95 13.10
N PHE A 617 6.91 19.27 11.83
CA PHE A 617 7.79 18.67 10.84
C PHE A 617 8.67 19.72 10.21
N LEU A 618 9.94 19.43 10.15
CA LEU A 618 10.94 20.20 9.43
C LEU A 618 11.54 19.30 8.37
N SER A 619 11.63 19.74 7.15
CA SER A 619 12.32 19.04 6.09
C SER A 619 13.17 19.98 5.25
N SER A 620 14.27 19.47 4.74
CA SER A 620 15.18 20.26 3.92
C SER A 620 15.95 19.38 2.94
N GLN A 621 16.29 19.96 1.79
CA GLN A 621 17.31 19.48 0.89
C GLN A 621 18.42 20.53 0.83
N PHE A 622 19.65 20.09 1.04
CA PHE A 622 20.84 20.95 0.99
C PHE A 622 21.35 21.14 -0.44
N MET A 623 22.22 22.15 -0.65
CA MET A 623 22.81 22.43 -1.97
C MET A 623 23.63 21.27 -2.54
N ASN A 624 24.16 20.39 -1.70
CA ASN A 624 24.85 19.16 -2.08
C ASN A 624 23.90 17.94 -2.26
N TYR A 625 22.58 18.19 -2.32
CA TYR A 625 21.52 17.19 -2.46
C TYR A 625 21.34 16.21 -1.28
N TRP A 626 22.05 16.40 -0.19
CA TRP A 626 21.69 15.71 1.04
C TRP A 626 20.34 16.20 1.52
N SER A 627 19.62 15.35 2.21
CA SER A 627 18.32 15.69 2.81
C SER A 627 18.36 15.48 4.32
N ALA A 628 17.59 16.28 5.04
CA ALA A 628 17.34 16.07 6.45
C ALA A 628 15.88 16.34 6.79
N SER A 629 15.33 15.54 7.69
CA SER A 629 13.98 15.71 8.22
C SER A 629 13.99 15.53 9.72
N LEU A 630 13.24 16.36 10.44
CA LEU A 630 13.03 16.31 11.87
C LEU A 630 11.53 16.41 12.14
N ALA A 631 10.99 15.52 12.94
CA ALA A 631 9.64 15.63 13.44
C ALA A 631 9.63 15.54 14.96
N PHE A 632 8.71 16.27 15.57
CA PHE A 632 8.43 16.20 16.99
C PHE A 632 6.93 16.08 17.19
N ALA A 633 6.50 15.15 18.05
CA ALA A 633 5.11 14.94 18.40
C ALA A 633 4.94 14.94 19.92
N TYR A 634 3.87 15.60 20.38
CA TYR A 634 3.37 15.53 21.74
C TYR A 634 1.95 14.99 21.71
N ASN A 635 1.71 13.87 22.40
CA ASN A 635 0.40 13.30 22.60
C ASN A 635 -0.09 13.70 24.00
N GLY A 636 -1.27 14.31 24.05
CA GLY A 636 -1.90 14.75 25.30
C GLY A 636 -2.46 13.56 26.08
N GLU A 637 -2.87 13.86 27.29
CA GLU A 637 -3.54 12.88 28.13
C GLU A 637 -4.99 12.65 27.68
N THR A 638 -5.35 11.39 27.38
CA THR A 638 -6.64 10.98 26.81
C THR A 638 -7.15 9.69 27.45
N TYR A 639 -8.16 9.09 26.86
CA TYR A 639 -8.58 7.73 27.16
C TYR A 639 -8.15 6.74 26.07
N ASP A 640 -8.02 5.48 26.43
CA ASP A 640 -7.80 4.37 25.51
C ASP A 640 -8.95 3.37 25.68
N ASP A 641 -9.75 3.22 24.66
CA ASP A 641 -10.93 2.37 24.62
C ASP A 641 -10.66 0.98 24.02
N GLN A 642 -9.43 0.77 23.54
CA GLN A 642 -8.99 -0.46 22.87
C GLN A 642 -8.03 -1.29 23.75
N ARG A 643 -7.37 -0.66 24.71
CA ARG A 643 -6.30 -1.25 25.51
C ARG A 643 -6.71 -2.47 26.32
N THR A 644 -7.92 -2.44 26.85
CA THR A 644 -8.51 -3.54 27.62
C THR A 644 -9.17 -4.61 26.76
N ARG A 645 -9.10 -4.48 25.41
CA ARG A 645 -9.66 -5.42 24.43
C ARG A 645 -11.14 -5.75 24.64
N GLY A 646 -11.96 -4.71 24.82
CA GLY A 646 -13.40 -4.83 25.03
C GLY A 646 -13.83 -4.74 26.51
N GLY A 647 -12.91 -4.45 27.39
CA GLY A 647 -13.16 -4.02 28.76
C GLY A 647 -13.38 -2.50 28.86
N PRO A 648 -13.34 -1.93 30.08
CA PRO A 648 -13.60 -0.52 30.29
C PRO A 648 -12.49 0.38 29.76
N LEU A 649 -12.80 1.67 29.62
CA LEU A 649 -11.82 2.72 29.30
C LEU A 649 -10.63 2.69 30.27
N MET A 650 -9.46 2.97 29.75
CA MET A 650 -8.26 3.19 30.53
C MET A 650 -7.71 4.60 30.27
N ARG A 651 -7.09 5.24 31.23
CA ARG A 651 -6.40 6.52 31.01
C ARG A 651 -5.14 6.27 30.19
N SER A 652 -4.93 7.06 29.15
CA SER A 652 -3.68 7.15 28.40
C SER A 652 -2.94 8.41 28.84
N LEU A 653 -1.76 8.24 29.43
CA LEU A 653 -0.95 9.35 29.90
C LEU A 653 -0.21 10.02 28.73
N SER A 654 0.22 11.24 28.94
CA SER A 654 0.92 12.01 27.91
C SER A 654 2.22 11.34 27.47
N SER A 655 2.60 11.59 26.21
CA SER A 655 3.85 11.10 25.64
C SER A 655 4.44 12.09 24.64
N GLN A 656 5.73 11.97 24.40
CA GLN A 656 6.43 12.75 23.39
C GLN A 656 7.35 11.85 22.59
N SER A 657 7.50 12.17 21.30
CA SER A 657 8.40 11.47 20.41
C SER A 657 9.09 12.43 19.45
N ALA A 658 10.26 12.00 19.00
CA ALA A 658 11.03 12.70 17.98
C ALA A 658 11.48 11.70 16.92
N TYR A 659 11.55 12.16 15.69
CA TYR A 659 12.07 11.43 14.54
C TYR A 659 13.07 12.29 13.82
N PHE A 660 14.20 11.71 13.45
CA PHE A 660 15.25 12.33 12.64
C PHE A 660 15.64 11.40 11.50
N ASN A 661 15.71 11.97 10.30
CA ASN A 661 16.24 11.29 9.13
C ASN A 661 17.31 12.18 8.47
N VAL A 662 18.36 11.56 7.99
CA VAL A 662 19.34 12.17 7.09
C VAL A 662 19.65 11.22 5.95
N GLY A 663 19.60 11.73 4.73
CA GLY A 663 19.89 11.00 3.50
C GLY A 663 21.00 11.66 2.72
N SER A 664 21.90 10.84 2.15
CA SER A 664 22.97 11.31 1.24
C SER A 664 22.44 11.44 -0.19
N ASP A 665 23.27 12.01 -1.07
CA ASP A 665 22.94 12.22 -2.49
C ASP A 665 22.78 10.88 -3.22
N SER A 666 21.59 10.63 -3.75
CA SER A 666 21.27 9.39 -4.49
C SER A 666 21.98 9.27 -5.85
N ARG A 667 22.60 10.32 -6.37
CA ARG A 667 23.39 10.27 -7.61
C ARG A 667 24.69 9.49 -7.44
N GLU A 668 25.22 9.42 -6.23
CA GLU A 668 26.44 8.70 -5.91
C GLU A 668 26.28 7.18 -6.09
N ASN A 669 27.39 6.50 -6.34
CA ASN A 669 27.38 5.04 -6.48
C ASN A 669 27.03 4.32 -5.19
N ILE A 670 27.38 4.93 -4.04
CA ILE A 670 26.95 4.48 -2.72
C ILE A 670 26.22 5.64 -2.09
N TYR A 671 24.98 5.41 -1.71
CA TYR A 671 24.17 6.37 -0.98
C TYR A 671 23.35 5.66 0.09
N GLY A 672 22.86 6.41 1.05
CA GLY A 672 22.07 5.82 2.10
C GLY A 672 21.37 6.84 2.98
N SER A 673 20.62 6.34 3.94
CA SER A 673 19.97 7.17 4.95
C SER A 673 20.06 6.56 6.34
N LEU A 674 20.12 7.42 7.32
CA LEU A 674 20.03 7.10 8.74
C LEU A 674 18.71 7.63 9.28
N ASN A 675 17.93 6.75 9.88
CA ASN A 675 16.67 7.06 10.54
C ASN A 675 16.83 6.79 12.04
N LEU A 676 16.51 7.76 12.86
CA LEU A 676 16.50 7.64 14.30
C LEU A 676 15.12 8.06 14.83
N SER A 677 14.52 7.28 15.70
CA SER A 677 13.36 7.76 16.44
C SER A 677 13.44 7.37 17.91
N GLY A 678 12.84 8.20 18.73
CA GLY A 678 12.74 7.96 20.16
C GLY A 678 11.48 8.60 20.72
N GLY A 679 10.94 7.98 21.75
CA GLY A 679 9.76 8.48 22.45
C GLY A 679 9.73 8.01 23.89
N LYS A 680 9.07 8.78 24.72
CA LYS A 680 8.82 8.42 26.12
C LYS A 680 7.47 8.95 26.56
N GLY A 681 6.83 8.22 27.47
CA GLY A 681 5.57 8.61 28.08
C GLY A 681 5.69 8.77 29.59
N GLU A 682 4.77 9.51 30.18
CA GLU A 682 4.62 9.64 31.63
C GLU A 682 4.29 8.30 32.29
N SER A 683 3.76 7.33 31.51
CA SER A 683 3.55 5.95 31.93
C SER A 683 4.84 5.18 32.28
N GLY A 684 6.01 5.74 32.00
CA GLY A 684 7.30 5.06 32.11
C GLY A 684 7.71 4.31 30.85
N GLY A 685 6.81 4.14 29.86
CA GLY A 685 7.12 3.51 28.59
C GLY A 685 8.04 4.37 27.72
N TRP A 686 8.89 3.72 26.93
CA TRP A 686 9.79 4.38 25.97
C TRP A 686 10.04 3.51 24.75
N LEU A 687 10.40 4.15 23.65
CA LEU A 687 10.77 3.54 22.37
C LEU A 687 12.08 4.15 21.88
N SER A 688 12.95 3.36 21.29
CA SER A 688 14.12 3.81 20.55
C SER A 688 14.30 2.94 19.31
N THR A 689 14.39 3.58 18.13
CA THR A 689 14.66 2.87 16.87
C THR A 689 15.83 3.51 16.14
N ALA A 690 16.60 2.69 15.44
CA ALA A 690 17.64 3.13 14.54
C ALA A 690 17.58 2.29 13.27
N GLY A 691 17.48 2.95 12.11
CA GLY A 691 17.47 2.32 10.80
C GLY A 691 18.60 2.87 9.93
N LEU A 692 19.35 2.00 9.29
CA LEU A 692 20.40 2.34 8.33
C LEU A 692 20.07 1.69 6.99
N TYR A 693 19.82 2.51 5.99
CA TYR A 693 19.70 2.08 4.60
C TYR A 693 20.95 2.43 3.82
N LEU A 694 21.52 1.47 3.11
CA LEU A 694 22.63 1.68 2.17
C LEU A 694 22.25 1.04 0.82
N ASN A 695 22.51 1.76 -0.24
CA ASN A 695 22.37 1.28 -1.62
C ASN A 695 23.71 1.41 -2.33
N TRP A 696 24.16 0.34 -2.96
CA TRP A 696 25.36 0.27 -3.75
C TRP A 696 25.04 -0.07 -5.21
N LYS A 697 25.26 0.89 -6.08
CA LYS A 697 25.19 0.76 -7.53
C LYS A 697 26.55 0.21 -8.01
N ALA A 698 26.76 -1.10 -7.84
CA ALA A 698 28.05 -1.77 -8.05
C ALA A 698 28.52 -1.70 -9.51
N SER A 699 27.57 -1.72 -10.46
CA SER A 699 27.84 -1.57 -11.89
C SER A 699 26.62 -1.00 -12.62
N ARG A 700 26.67 -0.90 -13.94
CA ARG A 700 25.50 -0.56 -14.74
C ARG A 700 24.40 -1.62 -14.71
N THR A 701 24.71 -2.85 -14.31
CA THR A 701 23.82 -4.01 -14.33
C THR A 701 23.46 -4.53 -12.95
N LEU A 702 24.19 -4.13 -11.90
CA LEU A 702 24.08 -4.69 -10.56
C LEU A 702 23.84 -3.59 -9.52
N ASN A 703 22.74 -3.73 -8.82
CA ASN A 703 22.37 -2.91 -7.67
C ASN A 703 22.16 -3.80 -6.44
N ALA A 704 22.72 -3.41 -5.32
CA ALA A 704 22.54 -4.09 -4.04
C ALA A 704 22.14 -3.08 -2.96
N SER A 705 21.24 -3.47 -2.08
CA SER A 705 20.88 -2.65 -0.94
C SER A 705 20.76 -3.47 0.34
N ILE A 706 21.04 -2.80 1.44
CA ILE A 706 20.83 -3.31 2.79
C ILE A 706 20.05 -2.29 3.60
N ASN A 707 19.03 -2.77 4.29
CA ASN A 707 18.34 -2.01 5.33
C ASN A 707 18.52 -2.74 6.66
N LEU A 708 19.06 -2.07 7.65
CA LEU A 708 19.29 -2.57 9.00
C LEU A 708 18.38 -1.80 9.95
N ASP A 709 17.44 -2.46 10.61
CA ASP A 709 16.55 -1.85 11.57
C ASP A 709 16.75 -2.48 12.95
N PHE A 710 16.99 -1.63 13.92
CA PHE A 710 17.03 -1.98 15.32
C PHE A 710 15.92 -1.25 16.07
N SER A 711 15.19 -1.98 16.89
CA SER A 711 14.14 -1.42 17.76
C SER A 711 14.26 -1.95 19.17
N ARG A 712 14.12 -1.05 20.13
CA ARG A 712 13.96 -1.38 21.55
C ARG A 712 12.78 -0.64 22.12
N VAL A 713 11.86 -1.39 22.71
CA VAL A 713 10.60 -0.91 23.28
C VAL A 713 10.50 -1.37 24.72
N HIS A 714 10.23 -0.44 25.61
CA HIS A 714 9.78 -0.72 26.96
C HIS A 714 8.32 -0.27 27.04
N ASN A 715 7.40 -1.23 27.04
CA ASN A 715 5.97 -0.96 27.22
C ASN A 715 5.60 -1.24 28.68
N ALA A 716 5.27 -0.19 29.41
CA ALA A 716 5.00 -0.30 30.84
C ALA A 716 3.69 -1.08 31.16
N TYR A 717 2.81 -1.31 30.16
CA TYR A 717 1.48 -1.90 30.38
C TYR A 717 0.95 -2.60 29.11
N GLN A 718 1.70 -3.59 28.61
CA GLN A 718 1.24 -4.44 27.51
C GLN A 718 0.11 -5.35 27.98
N TYR A 719 -1.01 -5.38 27.24
CA TYR A 719 -2.12 -6.31 27.54
C TYR A 719 -1.66 -7.76 27.41
N VAL A 720 -2.05 -8.58 28.39
CA VAL A 720 -1.73 -10.02 28.42
C VAL A 720 -3.01 -10.84 28.25
N SER A 721 -4.00 -10.67 29.12
CA SER A 721 -5.25 -11.47 29.09
C SER A 721 -6.37 -10.82 29.88
N GLU A 722 -7.58 -11.36 29.73
CA GLU A 722 -8.75 -11.08 30.56
C GLU A 722 -9.14 -12.34 31.34
N MET A 723 -9.45 -12.19 32.64
CA MET A 723 -9.93 -13.26 33.47
C MET A 723 -11.28 -12.86 34.11
N LYS A 724 -12.31 -13.66 33.89
CA LYS A 724 -13.62 -13.44 34.53
C LYS A 724 -13.52 -13.71 36.03
N ASP A 725 -13.90 -12.74 36.83
CA ASP A 725 -13.94 -12.84 38.28
C ASP A 725 -15.10 -11.97 38.85
N PRO A 726 -16.21 -12.57 39.21
CA PRO A 726 -17.36 -11.83 39.77
C PRO A 726 -17.02 -10.97 40.99
N LEU A 727 -15.92 -11.26 41.70
CA LEU A 727 -15.45 -10.49 42.83
C LEU A 727 -14.69 -9.22 42.45
N ALA A 728 -14.24 -9.13 41.22
CA ALA A 728 -13.61 -7.93 40.67
C ALA A 728 -14.65 -6.86 40.28
N THR A 729 -15.44 -6.43 41.29
CA THR A 729 -16.59 -5.53 41.08
C THR A 729 -16.19 -4.14 40.58
N SER A 730 -14.99 -3.67 40.94
CA SER A 730 -14.45 -2.38 40.47
C SER A 730 -14.19 -2.36 38.96
N THR A 731 -14.03 -3.52 38.32
CA THR A 731 -13.75 -3.69 36.91
C THR A 731 -14.82 -4.55 36.22
N TYR A 732 -16.08 -4.45 36.70
CA TYR A 732 -17.28 -5.06 36.12
C TYR A 732 -17.25 -6.60 36.06
N GLY A 733 -16.60 -7.25 37.01
CA GLY A 733 -16.57 -8.72 37.10
C GLY A 733 -15.52 -9.38 36.19
N ALA A 734 -14.49 -8.65 35.85
CA ALA A 734 -13.34 -9.18 35.10
C ALA A 734 -12.04 -8.51 35.52
N ARG A 735 -10.94 -9.24 35.50
CA ARG A 735 -9.58 -8.75 35.69
C ARG A 735 -8.90 -8.56 34.33
N TYR A 736 -8.47 -7.34 34.04
CA TYR A 736 -7.73 -7.00 32.79
C TYR A 736 -6.25 -6.97 33.13
N ILE A 737 -5.51 -7.94 32.59
CA ILE A 737 -4.15 -8.23 33.00
C ILE A 737 -3.17 -7.65 32.03
N PHE A 738 -2.18 -6.96 32.56
CA PHE A 738 -1.09 -6.31 31.85
C PHE A 738 0.25 -6.80 32.39
N GLY A 739 1.30 -6.62 31.61
CA GLY A 739 2.67 -6.84 32.02
C GLY A 739 3.57 -5.75 31.46
N MET A 740 4.67 -5.50 32.13
CA MET A 740 5.73 -4.67 31.57
C MET A 740 6.50 -5.50 30.52
N LEU A 741 6.57 -5.02 29.28
CA LEU A 741 7.23 -5.69 28.19
C LEU A 741 8.49 -4.96 27.79
N ASP A 742 9.65 -5.65 27.89
CA ASP A 742 10.90 -5.26 27.26
C ASP A 742 11.10 -6.03 25.95
N GLN A 743 10.90 -5.33 24.82
CA GLN A 743 11.06 -5.92 23.48
C GLN A 743 12.33 -5.42 22.82
N LYS A 744 13.06 -6.33 22.17
CA LYS A 744 14.20 -6.02 21.30
C LYS A 744 14.00 -6.68 19.95
N GLN A 745 14.24 -5.93 18.90
CA GLN A 745 14.09 -6.46 17.55
C GLN A 745 15.26 -5.99 16.67
N ILE A 746 15.79 -6.92 15.87
CA ILE A 746 16.70 -6.65 14.77
C ILE A 746 16.06 -7.22 13.51
N SER A 747 15.89 -6.38 12.51
CA SER A 747 15.46 -6.77 11.17
C SER A 747 16.50 -6.31 10.16
N THR A 748 16.80 -7.17 9.19
CA THR A 748 17.68 -6.81 8.09
C THR A 748 16.98 -7.16 6.79
N THR A 749 17.03 -6.26 5.81
CA THR A 749 16.56 -6.56 4.46
C THR A 749 17.72 -6.40 3.49
N LEU A 750 18.08 -7.50 2.84
CA LEU A 750 19.07 -7.52 1.76
C LEU A 750 18.33 -7.66 0.43
N ARG A 751 18.66 -6.80 -0.53
CA ARG A 751 18.16 -6.90 -1.91
C ARG A 751 19.34 -6.86 -2.87
N LEU A 752 19.27 -7.69 -3.90
CA LEU A 752 20.21 -7.69 -5.01
C LEU A 752 19.41 -7.77 -6.30
N ASN A 753 19.60 -6.78 -7.16
CA ASN A 753 18.98 -6.71 -8.48
C ASN A 753 20.10 -6.79 -9.53
N TRP A 754 20.13 -7.87 -10.30
CA TRP A 754 21.09 -8.09 -11.36
C TRP A 754 20.37 -8.20 -12.71
N THR A 755 20.48 -7.19 -13.53
CA THR A 755 19.85 -7.12 -14.85
C THR A 755 20.89 -7.42 -15.91
N PHE A 756 20.81 -8.60 -16.51
CA PHE A 756 21.77 -9.07 -17.51
C PHE A 756 21.53 -8.36 -18.86
N THR A 757 20.26 -8.25 -19.25
CA THR A 757 19.78 -7.56 -20.45
C THR A 757 18.46 -6.86 -20.09
N PRO A 758 17.93 -5.97 -20.94
CA PRO A 758 16.60 -5.36 -20.68
C PRO A 758 15.48 -6.40 -20.48
N THR A 759 15.66 -7.63 -21.00
CA THR A 759 14.67 -8.72 -20.94
C THR A 759 15.01 -9.83 -19.94
N MET A 760 16.18 -9.81 -19.30
CA MET A 760 16.65 -10.88 -18.41
C MET A 760 17.20 -10.32 -17.12
N SER A 761 16.66 -10.76 -15.98
CA SER A 761 17.06 -10.30 -14.66
C SER A 761 17.04 -11.40 -13.60
N PHE A 762 17.83 -11.19 -12.57
CA PHE A 762 17.83 -11.97 -11.34
C PHE A 762 17.69 -11.05 -10.15
N GLN A 763 16.77 -11.38 -9.26
CA GLN A 763 16.51 -10.65 -8.03
C GLN A 763 16.64 -11.59 -6.83
N LEU A 764 17.29 -11.10 -5.78
CA LEU A 764 17.38 -11.79 -4.50
C LEU A 764 16.90 -10.86 -3.39
N PHE A 765 16.00 -11.37 -2.58
CA PHE A 765 15.52 -10.75 -1.35
C PHE A 765 15.81 -11.69 -0.19
N VAL A 766 16.39 -11.18 0.90
CA VAL A 766 16.60 -11.94 2.14
C VAL A 766 16.28 -11.06 3.33
N GLN A 767 15.40 -11.53 4.22
CA GLN A 767 14.99 -10.81 5.42
C GLN A 767 15.13 -11.70 6.67
N PRO A 768 16.24 -11.67 7.39
CA PRO A 768 16.33 -12.16 8.75
C PRO A 768 15.64 -11.19 9.73
N LEU A 769 14.90 -11.76 10.68
CA LEU A 769 14.22 -11.07 11.77
C LEU A 769 14.46 -11.81 13.08
N LEU A 770 14.93 -11.11 14.09
CA LEU A 770 15.06 -11.56 15.47
C LEU A 770 14.24 -10.63 16.35
N SER A 771 13.26 -11.13 17.08
CA SER A 771 12.42 -10.34 17.98
C SER A 771 12.19 -11.08 19.28
N THR A 772 12.55 -10.47 20.40
CA THR A 772 12.32 -11.02 21.74
C THR A 772 11.48 -10.08 22.57
N GLY A 773 10.64 -10.64 23.44
CA GLY A 773 9.86 -9.89 24.41
C GLY A 773 9.89 -10.57 25.76
N ALA A 774 10.44 -9.87 26.76
CA ALA A 774 10.44 -10.31 28.15
C ALA A 774 9.36 -9.57 28.93
N TYR A 775 8.46 -10.31 29.54
CA TYR A 775 7.42 -9.75 30.39
C TYR A 775 7.84 -9.81 31.86
N SER A 776 7.48 -8.77 32.58
CA SER A 776 7.70 -8.65 34.02
C SER A 776 6.56 -7.91 34.69
N SER A 777 6.50 -7.94 36.01
CA SER A 777 5.53 -7.16 36.81
C SER A 777 4.11 -7.30 36.31
N LEU A 778 3.58 -8.54 36.25
CA LEU A 778 2.19 -8.76 35.93
C LEU A 778 1.29 -8.00 36.89
N MET A 779 0.28 -7.33 36.37
CA MET A 779 -0.61 -6.43 37.09
C MET A 779 -1.99 -6.40 36.46
N GLU A 780 -2.97 -5.97 37.21
CA GLU A 780 -4.35 -5.76 36.74
C GLU A 780 -4.78 -4.30 36.86
N LEU A 781 -5.67 -3.86 35.98
CA LEU A 781 -6.27 -2.53 36.05
C LEU A 781 -7.07 -2.44 37.36
N ALA A 782 -6.76 -1.47 38.24
CA ALA A 782 -7.40 -1.32 39.51
C ALA A 782 -8.78 -0.67 39.41
N ARG A 783 -8.94 0.31 38.50
CA ARG A 783 -10.21 1.06 38.30
C ARG A 783 -10.32 1.56 36.85
N PRO A 784 -11.53 1.49 36.25
CA PRO A 784 -11.85 2.09 34.97
C PRO A 784 -11.52 3.58 34.90
N GLY A 785 -11.19 4.05 33.73
CA GLY A 785 -10.88 5.47 33.44
C GLY A 785 -9.63 6.01 34.14
N THR A 786 -8.81 5.14 34.73
CA THR A 786 -7.57 5.52 35.44
C THR A 786 -6.36 4.82 34.84
N PHE A 787 -5.16 5.26 35.22
CA PHE A 787 -3.89 4.60 34.98
C PHE A 787 -3.33 4.04 36.31
N THR A 788 -4.14 3.28 37.02
CA THR A 788 -3.76 2.66 38.30
C THR A 788 -3.86 1.15 38.23
N PHE A 789 -2.83 0.48 38.72
CA PHE A 789 -2.70 -0.98 38.62
C PHE A 789 -2.45 -1.59 40.01
N ASN A 790 -3.01 -2.79 40.24
CA ASN A 790 -2.62 -3.66 41.32
C ASN A 790 -1.58 -4.64 40.79
N LYS A 791 -0.37 -4.64 41.34
CA LYS A 791 0.69 -5.57 40.92
C LYS A 791 0.54 -6.88 41.67
N TYR A 792 0.65 -7.99 40.95
CA TYR A 792 0.65 -9.32 41.56
C TYR A 792 1.98 -9.62 42.26
N GLY A 793 1.88 -10.31 43.42
CA GLY A 793 3.05 -10.54 44.27
C GLY A 793 3.33 -9.40 45.26
N GLU A 794 2.55 -8.31 45.22
CA GLU A 794 2.61 -7.22 46.20
C GLU A 794 1.35 -7.25 47.11
N HIS A 795 1.47 -6.66 48.30
CA HIS A 795 0.41 -6.64 49.34
C HIS A 795 -0.07 -8.04 49.72
N ALA A 796 -1.38 -8.30 49.58
CA ALA A 796 -1.97 -9.60 49.89
C ALA A 796 -1.89 -10.60 48.74
N SER A 797 -1.66 -10.15 47.48
CA SER A 797 -1.62 -11.00 46.33
C SER A 797 -0.36 -11.85 46.30
N THR A 798 -0.46 -13.07 45.74
CA THR A 798 0.69 -13.94 45.51
C THR A 798 0.81 -14.34 44.03
N MET A 799 2.01 -14.54 43.59
CA MET A 799 2.35 -15.00 42.25
C MET A 799 3.53 -15.97 42.32
N THR A 800 3.37 -17.14 41.75
CA THR A 800 4.43 -18.17 41.63
C THR A 800 4.60 -18.58 40.18
N PHE A 801 5.82 -18.92 39.76
CA PHE A 801 6.12 -19.39 38.42
C PHE A 801 6.59 -20.84 38.48
N SER A 802 5.91 -21.73 37.76
CA SER A 802 6.30 -23.15 37.61
C SER A 802 5.77 -23.71 36.30
N ASP A 803 6.49 -24.66 35.73
CA ASP A 803 6.06 -25.40 34.52
C ASP A 803 5.60 -24.51 33.34
N GLY A 804 6.22 -23.35 33.21
CA GLY A 804 5.99 -22.44 32.10
C GLY A 804 4.74 -21.54 32.27
N HIS A 805 4.15 -21.48 33.48
CA HIS A 805 3.03 -20.57 33.73
C HIS A 805 3.15 -19.89 35.09
N TYR A 806 2.51 -18.74 35.20
CA TYR A 806 2.33 -17.99 36.45
C TYR A 806 1.01 -18.41 37.07
N THR A 807 1.04 -18.94 38.31
CA THR A 807 -0.15 -19.12 39.16
C THR A 807 -0.33 -17.89 40.04
N ILE A 808 -1.46 -17.22 39.91
CA ILE A 808 -1.78 -15.96 40.57
C ILE A 808 -2.94 -16.15 41.50
N ASP A 809 -2.77 -15.67 42.74
CA ASP A 809 -3.80 -15.54 43.77
C ASP A 809 -3.97 -14.04 44.06
N PRO A 810 -5.06 -13.40 43.57
CA PRO A 810 -5.20 -11.95 43.61
C PRO A 810 -5.29 -11.31 44.98
N ASP A 811 -5.86 -12.01 45.95
CA ASP A 811 -6.12 -11.53 47.34
C ASP A 811 -5.46 -12.41 48.41
N GLY A 812 -4.66 -13.42 47.96
CA GLY A 812 -3.91 -14.31 48.83
C GLY A 812 -4.76 -15.38 49.53
N SER A 813 -4.13 -16.23 50.34
CA SER A 813 -4.73 -17.45 50.90
C SER A 813 -5.91 -17.20 51.84
N ALA A 814 -6.06 -16.00 52.34
CA ALA A 814 -7.22 -15.59 53.18
C ALA A 814 -8.35 -14.96 52.36
N GLY A 815 -8.11 -14.68 51.09
CA GLY A 815 -9.07 -14.08 50.20
C GLY A 815 -10.07 -15.06 49.60
N ARG A 816 -11.00 -14.55 48.78
CA ARG A 816 -12.05 -15.34 48.12
C ARG A 816 -11.92 -15.34 46.58
N ALA A 817 -11.01 -14.53 46.05
CA ALA A 817 -10.84 -14.47 44.62
C ALA A 817 -10.31 -15.82 44.09
N PRO A 818 -10.81 -16.29 42.94
CA PRO A 818 -10.30 -17.52 42.35
C PRO A 818 -8.85 -17.35 41.89
N ARG A 819 -8.03 -18.36 42.19
CA ARG A 819 -6.71 -18.48 41.60
C ARG A 819 -6.83 -18.75 40.09
N PHE A 820 -5.87 -18.27 39.31
CA PHE A 820 -5.83 -18.52 37.89
C PHE A 820 -4.40 -18.60 37.40
N ASP A 821 -4.24 -19.22 36.22
CA ASP A 821 -2.94 -19.41 35.58
C ASP A 821 -2.82 -18.55 34.32
N ILE A 822 -1.63 -18.03 34.09
CA ILE A 822 -1.25 -17.32 32.85
C ILE A 822 -0.03 -18.01 32.31
N TRP A 823 -0.10 -18.49 31.06
CA TRP A 823 1.08 -18.99 30.37
C TRP A 823 2.14 -17.88 30.25
N ASN A 824 3.41 -18.28 30.35
CA ASN A 824 4.52 -17.34 30.20
C ASN A 824 4.36 -16.60 28.86
N PRO A 825 4.11 -15.26 28.89
CA PRO A 825 3.94 -14.49 27.67
C PRO A 825 5.25 -14.14 26.98
N ASP A 826 6.39 -14.51 27.55
CA ASP A 826 7.71 -14.29 26.94
C ASP A 826 7.80 -14.93 25.57
N PHE A 827 8.49 -14.29 24.67
CA PHE A 827 8.72 -14.82 23.36
C PHE A 827 10.12 -14.51 22.81
N ASN A 828 10.60 -15.41 21.98
CA ASN A 828 11.76 -15.22 21.15
C ASN A 828 11.46 -15.78 19.77
N PHE A 829 11.05 -14.89 18.88
CA PHE A 829 10.68 -15.19 17.50
C PHE A 829 11.84 -14.88 16.57
N LYS A 830 12.17 -15.85 15.72
CA LYS A 830 13.24 -15.72 14.74
C LYS A 830 12.73 -16.22 13.40
N SER A 831 12.97 -15.46 12.34
CA SER A 831 12.63 -15.91 10.99
C SER A 831 13.64 -15.45 9.96
N VAL A 832 13.81 -16.24 8.89
CA VAL A 832 14.43 -15.81 7.65
C VAL A 832 13.44 -16.06 6.54
N ARG A 833 13.18 -15.06 5.75
CA ARG A 833 12.48 -15.17 4.47
C ARG A 833 13.45 -14.82 3.36
N ALA A 834 13.62 -15.73 2.41
CA ALA A 834 14.42 -15.48 1.23
C ALA A 834 13.59 -15.79 -0.02
N ASN A 835 13.77 -14.95 -1.04
CA ASN A 835 13.13 -15.11 -2.33
C ASN A 835 14.15 -14.79 -3.42
N ALA A 836 14.35 -15.73 -4.35
CA ALA A 836 15.17 -15.52 -5.54
C ALA A 836 14.30 -15.71 -6.78
N VAL A 837 14.33 -14.71 -7.66
CA VAL A 837 13.52 -14.67 -8.87
C VAL A 837 14.45 -14.48 -10.07
N PHE A 838 14.46 -15.45 -10.96
CA PHE A 838 14.99 -15.30 -12.30
C PHE A 838 13.83 -15.05 -13.25
N ARG A 839 13.88 -13.97 -14.04
CA ARG A 839 12.88 -13.59 -15.04
C ARG A 839 13.54 -13.48 -16.41
N TRP A 840 12.93 -14.07 -17.39
CA TRP A 840 13.31 -13.93 -18.78
C TRP A 840 12.09 -13.67 -19.67
N GLU A 841 12.03 -12.51 -20.28
CA GLU A 841 11.06 -12.16 -21.31
C GLU A 841 11.62 -12.63 -22.65
N TYR A 842 11.25 -13.84 -23.05
CA TYR A 842 11.80 -14.49 -24.25
C TYR A 842 11.13 -14.01 -25.54
N LEU A 843 9.93 -13.45 -25.47
CA LEU A 843 9.23 -12.71 -26.51
C LEU A 843 8.51 -11.53 -25.84
N PRO A 844 8.22 -10.43 -26.58
CA PRO A 844 7.46 -9.32 -26.01
C PRO A 844 6.15 -9.78 -25.34
N GLY A 845 5.95 -9.46 -24.07
CA GLY A 845 4.81 -9.89 -23.27
C GLY A 845 4.81 -11.35 -22.81
N SER A 846 5.77 -12.19 -23.24
CA SER A 846 5.87 -13.61 -22.88
C SER A 846 7.07 -13.86 -21.98
N THR A 847 6.84 -14.46 -20.80
CA THR A 847 7.87 -14.55 -19.76
C THR A 847 8.04 -15.94 -19.20
N LEU A 848 9.27 -16.24 -18.82
CA LEU A 848 9.64 -17.39 -18.01
C LEU A 848 10.12 -16.89 -16.66
N TYR A 849 9.54 -17.40 -15.59
CA TYR A 849 9.98 -17.19 -14.21
C TYR A 849 10.47 -18.47 -13.59
N PHE A 850 11.60 -18.41 -12.93
CA PHE A 850 12.01 -19.40 -11.94
C PHE A 850 12.12 -18.71 -10.59
N VAL A 851 11.33 -19.19 -9.62
CA VAL A 851 11.23 -18.59 -8.29
C VAL A 851 11.63 -19.63 -7.25
N TRP A 852 12.56 -19.27 -6.39
CA TRP A 852 12.87 -20.00 -5.17
C TRP A 852 12.47 -19.19 -3.96
N THR A 853 11.66 -19.75 -3.09
CA THR A 853 11.29 -19.17 -1.80
C THR A 853 11.79 -20.09 -0.68
N ASN A 854 12.41 -19.49 0.32
CA ASN A 854 12.88 -20.16 1.51
C ASN A 854 12.33 -19.47 2.75
N GLU A 855 11.75 -20.22 3.65
CA GLU A 855 11.33 -19.72 4.95
C GLU A 855 11.90 -20.60 6.06
N LYS A 856 12.45 -19.96 7.09
CA LYS A 856 12.84 -20.59 8.33
C LYS A 856 12.19 -19.85 9.46
N VAL A 857 11.65 -20.56 10.42
CA VAL A 857 11.06 -20.00 11.64
C VAL A 857 11.55 -20.80 12.83
N ASN A 858 11.88 -20.09 13.91
CA ASN A 858 12.16 -20.67 15.21
C ASN A 858 11.47 -19.81 16.29
N TYR A 859 10.79 -20.48 17.19
CA TYR A 859 10.08 -19.82 18.32
C TYR A 859 10.47 -20.49 19.63
N GLU A 860 10.73 -19.68 20.67
CA GLU A 860 10.99 -20.11 22.03
C GLU A 860 10.20 -19.25 23.02
N SER A 861 9.68 -19.84 24.11
CA SER A 861 8.98 -19.12 25.18
C SER A 861 9.98 -18.56 26.20
N ARG A 862 10.89 -17.69 25.72
CA ARG A 862 11.91 -16.98 26.54
C ARG A 862 12.07 -15.55 26.06
N GLY A 863 12.20 -14.59 26.94
CA GLY A 863 12.25 -13.18 26.59
C GLY A 863 13.66 -12.58 26.42
N ASP A 864 14.73 -13.31 26.81
CA ASP A 864 16.09 -12.80 26.78
C ASP A 864 16.69 -12.81 25.37
N PHE A 865 17.24 -11.69 24.98
CA PHE A 865 17.90 -11.53 23.68
C PHE A 865 19.40 -11.87 23.77
N SER A 866 19.87 -12.76 22.91
CA SER A 866 21.28 -13.07 22.70
C SER A 866 21.57 -13.26 21.22
N PHE A 867 22.17 -12.28 20.56
CA PHE A 867 22.34 -12.29 19.10
C PHE A 867 23.00 -13.59 18.58
N GLY A 868 24.10 -14.03 19.20
CA GLY A 868 24.82 -15.23 18.75
C GLY A 868 23.98 -16.50 18.86
N ARG A 869 23.32 -16.73 20.00
CA ARG A 869 22.44 -17.87 20.23
C ARG A 869 21.24 -17.82 19.29
N ASP A 870 20.56 -16.67 19.21
CA ASP A 870 19.32 -16.52 18.48
C ASP A 870 19.55 -16.62 16.97
N PHE A 871 20.65 -16.09 16.48
CA PHE A 871 21.06 -16.24 15.09
C PHE A 871 21.49 -17.68 14.74
N ASP A 872 22.22 -18.36 15.63
CA ASP A 872 22.59 -19.78 15.45
C ASP A 872 21.35 -20.69 15.44
N ASN A 873 20.39 -20.48 16.35
CA ASN A 873 19.12 -21.20 16.38
C ASN A 873 18.32 -20.99 15.09
N LEU A 874 18.32 -19.76 14.55
CA LEU A 874 17.68 -19.47 13.28
C LEU A 874 18.36 -20.17 12.10
N LEU A 875 19.69 -20.21 12.05
CA LEU A 875 20.43 -20.89 11.00
C LEU A 875 20.18 -22.41 11.01
N ARG A 876 20.05 -23.01 12.21
CA ARG A 876 19.75 -24.44 12.39
C ARG A 876 18.30 -24.82 12.16
N ALA A 877 17.39 -23.86 12.16
CA ALA A 877 15.97 -24.12 11.88
C ALA A 877 15.81 -24.77 10.51
N THR A 878 14.95 -25.78 10.44
CA THR A 878 14.66 -26.49 9.19
C THR A 878 13.97 -25.55 8.20
N PRO A 879 14.44 -25.48 6.95
CA PRO A 879 13.84 -24.60 5.96
C PRO A 879 12.63 -25.21 5.28
N ASP A 880 11.61 -24.40 5.03
CA ASP A 880 10.62 -24.65 4.01
C ASP A 880 11.13 -24.07 2.68
N ASN A 881 11.16 -24.92 1.65
CA ASN A 881 11.59 -24.50 0.32
C ASN A 881 10.47 -24.70 -0.69
N VAL A 882 10.23 -23.66 -1.48
CA VAL A 882 9.29 -23.72 -2.60
C VAL A 882 10.01 -23.28 -3.87
N TYR A 883 9.98 -24.14 -4.87
CA TYR A 883 10.50 -23.86 -6.21
C TYR A 883 9.33 -23.77 -7.17
N SER A 884 9.20 -22.67 -7.90
CA SER A 884 8.14 -22.50 -8.88
C SER A 884 8.73 -22.13 -10.24
N LEU A 885 8.25 -22.80 -11.28
CA LEU A 885 8.51 -22.49 -12.67
C LEU A 885 7.21 -22.04 -13.30
N LYS A 886 7.16 -20.79 -13.78
CA LYS A 886 6.00 -20.23 -14.45
C LYS A 886 6.38 -19.81 -15.87
N LEU A 887 5.61 -20.28 -16.84
CA LEU A 887 5.72 -19.91 -18.25
C LEU A 887 4.43 -19.21 -18.65
N THR A 888 4.56 -18.02 -19.22
CA THR A 888 3.45 -17.27 -19.83
C THR A 888 3.71 -17.09 -21.32
N TYR A 889 2.65 -17.09 -22.11
CA TYR A 889 2.74 -16.81 -23.54
C TYR A 889 1.70 -15.74 -23.91
N TRP A 890 2.17 -14.61 -24.41
CA TRP A 890 1.28 -13.54 -24.87
C TRP A 890 0.92 -13.75 -26.33
N PHE A 891 -0.38 -13.68 -26.60
CA PHE A 891 -0.92 -13.87 -27.94
C PHE A 891 -1.95 -12.77 -28.24
N ASN A 892 -1.78 -12.10 -29.36
CA ASN A 892 -2.71 -11.12 -29.90
C ASN A 892 -3.06 -11.57 -31.33
N PRO A 893 -4.26 -12.19 -31.54
CA PRO A 893 -4.69 -12.75 -32.81
C PRO A 893 -4.97 -11.70 -33.89
#